data_b9e494020a5ac1908424bba9f881f742
#
_entry.id   b9e494020a5ac1908424bba9f881f742
#
_cell.length_a   1.000
_cell.length_b   1.000
_cell.length_c   1.000
_cell.angle_alpha   90.00
_cell.angle_beta   90.00
_cell.angle_gamma   90.00
#
_symmetry.space_group_name_H-M   'P 1'
#
loop_
_entity.id
_entity.type
_entity.pdbx_description
1 polymer ?
#
loop_
_entity_poly.entity_id
_entity_poly.type
_entity_poly.pdbx_seq_one_letter_code
_entity_poly.pdbx_strand_id
1 'polypeptide(L)'
;MLVALLLACGGALAQQSPPSGAPAQPEITLDALRAKVEQIPDTAETDDDAQRLNTLTDEVVTMSERFVATRTTQLNDLNARLGELGPAPAANSGSSETPDITRQRATLTKERNTIDADIRLARLLIVNAQQHRTELQAQRRAVFEAKLFERSMSPLAERFWRQMSEEWDDDKKDLAALYKEFRLGIGTAAATAFAQSGWGVLLLVFVAVVATLALAIWLAEEALAWLAARSFPIGRLRRSLLALLTVVAYVVIAGVVGTVIWGALDGLGDWGTRSSRLAITLVRLLMFLAFVVGLGRAMLSNRRPSWRLPPIADPVARRLRPLPWLVATCALISGASIAINQVLDTPLNSVITNLLPVFAFLVTSLLTAYLVRQPRPADAQARQDGGSAGERPAWVSLLRGLVTVVWLVLVLLVCIGYLAFARVLAGQILWAGIVVTLAYVLLKFADDLWTALLSSRSVTGERLQKGMGLRPQTLDQAAVLMSALSRILVFFYMVIAFIAPLGSTPGELAQRSGRVSTRLKVGEFELDSGAILGSIAVLAVGFLLLRMFKRWLENSYLPNTQLEAGMRSSISTLLSYVGAVLIIALALSALGIGVNRIAWVASALSVGIGFGLQAIVQNFISGLILLAERPVKVGDWVVLGTSEGDVRRINVRATEIQLGDRSTLIVPNSEFITKTVRNMTLANAEGRVLIRLPMPLTTDAQQVRNIMLEACRGHASVLPTPEPSVTLDGIENGLLVFQAIAFVPNPRMAGGVRSDLLFVILDALRHAQLPMAVYVSAPVPGTLGASLAPGTPPPAPTAPSPLGTS
;
A
#
# COMPACT_ATOMS: atom_id res chain seq x y z
N MET A 1 10.69 -17.26 17.78
CA MET A 1 11.84 -16.67 18.47
C MET A 1 12.39 -15.42 17.78
N LEU A 2 12.62 -15.40 16.45
CA LEU A 2 13.06 -14.19 15.70
C LEU A 2 12.00 -13.08 15.69
N VAL A 3 10.71 -13.40 15.58
CA VAL A 3 9.59 -12.44 15.68
C VAL A 3 9.46 -11.91 17.12
N ALA A 4 9.74 -12.73 18.12
CA ALA A 4 9.78 -12.31 19.51
C ALA A 4 10.98 -11.40 19.81
N LEU A 5 12.12 -11.60 19.14
CA LEU A 5 13.30 -10.73 19.27
C LEU A 5 13.09 -9.38 18.55
N LEU A 6 12.40 -9.36 17.40
CA LEU A 6 12.03 -8.11 16.69
C LEU A 6 10.92 -7.36 17.43
N LEU A 7 9.97 -8.05 18.06
CA LEU A 7 8.95 -7.44 18.92
C LEU A 7 9.53 -7.00 20.28
N ALA A 8 10.54 -7.68 20.80
CA ALA A 8 11.25 -7.27 22.02
C ALA A 8 12.11 -6.03 21.79
N CYS A 9 12.71 -5.86 20.61
CA CYS A 9 13.39 -4.61 20.24
C CYS A 9 12.42 -3.46 19.92
N GLY A 10 11.23 -3.74 19.41
CA GLY A 10 10.16 -2.73 19.19
C GLY A 10 9.44 -2.34 20.48
N GLY A 11 9.33 -3.25 21.45
CA GLY A 11 8.67 -3.01 22.74
C GLY A 11 9.52 -2.27 23.77
N ALA A 12 10.84 -2.29 23.63
CA ALA A 12 11.76 -1.58 24.53
C ALA A 12 11.80 -0.06 24.30
N LEU A 13 11.25 0.43 23.17
CA LEU A 13 11.15 1.86 22.88
C LEU A 13 9.80 2.49 23.25
N ALA A 14 8.82 1.72 23.72
CA ALA A 14 7.45 2.20 23.97
C ALA A 14 7.05 2.27 25.45
N GLN A 15 7.91 1.91 26.41
CA GLN A 15 7.57 2.00 27.85
C GLN A 15 8.78 2.45 28.68
N GLN A 16 9.22 3.69 28.50
CA GLN A 16 9.85 4.44 29.57
C GLN A 16 8.91 5.59 29.94
N SER A 17 8.11 5.37 30.97
CA SER A 17 7.54 6.46 31.76
C SER A 17 8.73 7.29 32.26
N PRO A 18 8.75 8.62 32.13
CA PRO A 18 9.87 9.40 32.61
C PRO A 18 9.98 9.18 34.14
N PRO A 19 11.18 8.87 34.66
CA PRO A 19 11.41 8.85 36.09
C PRO A 19 11.16 10.26 36.62
N SER A 20 10.28 10.38 37.60
CA SER A 20 10.12 11.60 38.38
C SER A 20 11.45 11.91 39.08
N GLY A 21 12.23 12.80 38.48
CA GLY A 21 13.55 13.18 39.01
C GLY A 21 14.64 13.43 37.96
N ALA A 22 14.28 13.59 36.67
CA ALA A 22 15.24 14.05 35.68
C ALA A 22 15.65 15.50 35.98
N PRO A 23 16.96 15.86 35.95
CA PRO A 23 17.40 17.23 36.05
C PRO A 23 16.72 18.04 34.96
N ALA A 24 16.22 19.23 35.31
CA ALA A 24 15.58 20.14 34.38
C ALA A 24 16.46 20.27 33.12
N GLN A 25 15.96 19.84 31.96
CA GLN A 25 16.69 20.03 30.71
C GLN A 25 16.95 21.53 30.54
N PRO A 26 18.17 21.95 30.15
CA PRO A 26 18.48 23.36 30.00
C PRO A 26 17.46 24.01 29.08
N GLU A 27 16.90 25.14 29.55
CA GLU A 27 15.91 25.90 28.80
C GLU A 27 16.52 26.30 27.45
N ILE A 28 15.93 25.83 26.35
CA ILE A 28 16.41 26.16 25.00
C ILE A 28 16.15 27.65 24.81
N THR A 29 17.25 28.45 24.74
CA THR A 29 17.17 29.88 24.47
C THR A 29 17.34 30.18 22.97
N LEU A 30 16.76 31.28 22.52
CA LEU A 30 16.87 31.71 21.11
C LEU A 30 18.32 32.01 20.71
N ASP A 31 19.11 32.51 21.65
CA ASP A 31 20.55 32.83 21.44
C ASP A 31 21.37 31.53 21.29
N ALA A 32 21.03 30.46 22.03
CA ALA A 32 21.67 29.16 21.86
C ALA A 32 21.35 28.54 20.48
N LEU A 33 20.14 28.75 19.97
CA LEU A 33 19.74 28.32 18.61
C LEU A 33 20.51 29.11 17.54
N ARG A 34 20.66 30.42 17.70
CA ARG A 34 21.47 31.29 16.79
C ARG A 34 22.94 30.87 16.76
N ALA A 35 23.56 30.69 17.92
CA ALA A 35 24.92 30.22 18.00
C ALA A 35 25.15 28.85 17.33
N LYS A 36 24.18 27.95 17.40
CA LYS A 36 24.27 26.67 16.70
C LYS A 36 24.10 26.80 15.17
N VAL A 37 23.23 27.70 14.69
CA VAL A 37 23.12 28.00 13.25
C VAL A 37 24.41 28.61 12.70
N GLU A 38 25.07 29.51 13.43
CA GLU A 38 26.36 30.10 13.06
C GLU A 38 27.51 29.09 13.04
N GLN A 39 27.38 27.95 13.73
CA GLN A 39 28.34 26.84 13.67
C GLN A 39 28.21 25.98 12.42
N ILE A 40 27.15 26.18 11.60
CA ILE A 40 26.98 25.50 10.33
C ILE A 40 27.97 26.08 9.34
N PRO A 41 28.98 25.33 8.84
CA PRO A 41 29.94 25.86 7.89
C PRO A 41 29.31 26.10 6.52
N ASP A 42 29.75 27.16 5.81
CA ASP A 42 29.25 27.49 4.48
C ASP A 42 29.73 26.54 3.38
N THR A 43 30.73 25.71 3.65
CA THR A 43 31.30 24.74 2.70
C THR A 43 31.56 23.39 3.37
N ALA A 44 31.27 22.31 2.67
CA ALA A 44 31.58 20.93 3.12
C ALA A 44 32.48 20.28 2.07
N GLU A 45 33.79 20.19 2.37
CA GLU A 45 34.77 19.61 1.43
C GLU A 45 34.83 18.10 1.49
N THR A 46 34.56 17.50 2.67
CA THR A 46 34.60 16.04 2.88
C THR A 46 33.23 15.43 3.18
N ASP A 47 33.12 14.09 3.01
CA ASP A 47 31.90 13.35 3.35
C ASP A 47 31.62 13.37 4.86
N ASP A 48 32.69 13.46 5.69
CA ASP A 48 32.55 13.52 7.16
C ASP A 48 31.99 14.89 7.58
N ASP A 49 32.42 15.96 6.92
CA ASP A 49 31.90 17.32 7.15
C ASP A 49 30.42 17.41 6.80
N ALA A 50 30.02 16.76 5.72
CA ALA A 50 28.62 16.73 5.32
C ALA A 50 27.72 15.88 6.24
N GLN A 51 28.23 14.80 6.83
CA GLN A 51 27.49 14.05 7.85
C GLN A 51 27.35 14.86 9.14
N ARG A 52 28.42 15.53 9.59
CA ARG A 52 28.38 16.45 10.73
C ARG A 52 27.41 17.60 10.49
N LEU A 53 27.40 18.15 9.30
CA LEU A 53 26.50 19.22 8.86
C LEU A 53 25.04 18.78 8.87
N ASN A 54 24.75 17.59 8.36
CA ASN A 54 23.40 17.05 8.41
C ASN A 54 22.95 16.81 9.87
N THR A 55 23.84 16.27 10.72
CA THR A 55 23.50 16.06 12.14
C THR A 55 23.30 17.38 12.88
N LEU A 56 24.14 18.39 12.65
CA LEU A 56 23.97 19.75 13.22
C LEU A 56 22.69 20.40 12.74
N THR A 57 22.38 20.32 11.45
CA THR A 57 21.15 20.89 10.88
C THR A 57 19.90 20.19 11.44
N ASP A 58 19.89 18.86 11.54
CA ASP A 58 18.77 18.10 12.11
C ASP A 58 18.61 18.40 13.62
N GLU A 59 19.73 18.61 14.34
CA GLU A 59 19.70 19.03 15.75
C GLU A 59 19.11 20.44 15.90
N VAL A 60 19.55 21.42 15.08
CA VAL A 60 19.01 22.79 15.09
C VAL A 60 17.53 22.79 14.77
N VAL A 61 17.09 22.05 13.74
CA VAL A 61 15.67 21.96 13.37
C VAL A 61 14.87 21.37 14.52
N THR A 62 15.31 20.24 15.09
CA THR A 62 14.61 19.56 16.19
C THR A 62 14.53 20.44 17.45
N MET A 63 15.60 21.13 17.79
CA MET A 63 15.62 22.06 18.93
C MET A 63 14.69 23.26 18.68
N SER A 64 14.70 23.83 17.48
CA SER A 64 13.84 24.95 17.09
C SER A 64 12.36 24.56 17.07
N GLU A 65 12.02 23.37 16.59
CA GLU A 65 10.65 22.83 16.62
C GLU A 65 10.16 22.65 18.06
N ARG A 66 11.00 22.12 18.95
CA ARG A 66 10.65 22.00 20.40
C ARG A 66 10.45 23.37 21.03
N PHE A 67 11.32 24.33 20.74
CA PHE A 67 11.19 25.72 21.21
C PHE A 67 9.85 26.33 20.75
N VAL A 68 9.54 26.23 19.44
CA VAL A 68 8.27 26.71 18.87
C VAL A 68 7.07 26.03 19.54
N ALA A 69 7.09 24.73 19.77
CA ALA A 69 6.01 24.00 20.41
C ALA A 69 5.77 24.49 21.86
N THR A 70 6.85 24.64 22.66
CA THR A 70 6.79 25.14 24.04
C THR A 70 6.26 26.56 24.08
N ARG A 71 6.79 27.47 23.24
CA ARG A 71 6.37 28.86 23.18
C ARG A 71 4.94 29.04 22.62
N THR A 72 4.51 28.16 21.71
CA THR A 72 3.13 28.16 21.21
C THR A 72 2.12 27.83 22.34
N THR A 73 2.48 26.90 23.22
CA THR A 73 1.65 26.58 24.38
C THR A 73 1.53 27.80 25.32
N GLN A 74 2.63 28.50 25.60
CA GLN A 74 2.65 29.73 26.37
C GLN A 74 1.84 30.86 25.72
N LEU A 75 1.96 31.01 24.39
CA LEU A 75 1.18 31.99 23.61
C LEU A 75 -0.33 31.73 23.74
N ASN A 76 -0.74 30.45 23.68
CA ASN A 76 -2.15 30.07 23.83
C ASN A 76 -2.68 30.36 25.24
N ASP A 77 -1.88 30.13 26.30
CA ASP A 77 -2.23 30.46 27.68
C ASP A 77 -2.41 31.98 27.85
N LEU A 78 -1.47 32.80 27.34
CA LEU A 78 -1.58 34.25 27.36
C LEU A 78 -2.80 34.77 26.57
N ASN A 79 -3.10 34.16 25.42
CA ASN A 79 -4.31 34.51 24.68
C ASN A 79 -5.59 34.14 25.42
N ALA A 80 -5.61 33.00 26.15
CA ALA A 80 -6.74 32.63 27.01
C ALA A 80 -6.94 33.64 28.13
N ARG A 81 -5.88 34.04 28.86
CA ARG A 81 -5.92 35.06 29.92
C ARG A 81 -6.31 36.44 29.40
N LEU A 82 -5.85 36.83 28.20
CA LEU A 82 -6.32 38.06 27.53
C LEU A 82 -7.78 37.98 27.14
N GLY A 83 -8.28 36.80 26.75
CA GLY A 83 -9.69 36.53 26.46
C GLY A 83 -10.59 36.65 27.69
N GLU A 84 -10.10 36.22 28.88
CA GLU A 84 -10.80 36.35 30.16
C GLU A 84 -10.99 37.82 30.57
N LEU A 85 -10.07 38.71 30.18
CA LEU A 85 -10.19 40.16 30.41
C LEU A 85 -11.22 40.86 29.49
N GLY A 86 -11.80 40.13 28.54
CA GLY A 86 -12.77 40.65 27.58
C GLY A 86 -12.16 41.61 26.52
N PRO A 87 -12.97 42.12 25.57
CA PRO A 87 -12.50 43.08 24.58
C PRO A 87 -12.17 44.43 25.23
N ALA A 88 -11.07 45.09 24.76
CA ALA A 88 -10.75 46.45 25.24
C ALA A 88 -11.88 47.41 24.90
N PRO A 89 -12.29 48.30 25.80
CA PRO A 89 -13.33 49.31 25.53
C PRO A 89 -12.91 50.16 24.32
N ALA A 90 -13.84 50.38 23.39
CA ALA A 90 -13.60 51.20 22.23
C ALA A 90 -13.29 52.64 22.66
N ALA A 91 -12.35 53.33 22.00
CA ALA A 91 -11.89 54.66 22.35
C ALA A 91 -12.97 55.72 22.51
N ASN A 92 -14.22 55.46 22.07
CA ASN A 92 -15.38 56.37 22.14
C ASN A 92 -16.52 55.87 23.06
N SER A 93 -16.31 54.84 23.90
CA SER A 93 -17.42 54.23 24.67
C SER A 93 -17.56 54.71 26.11
N GLY A 94 -17.06 55.85 26.51
CA GLY A 94 -17.31 56.49 27.80
C GLY A 94 -17.11 55.64 29.09
N SER A 95 -16.79 54.37 28.98
CA SER A 95 -16.48 53.46 30.07
C SER A 95 -14.96 53.36 30.24
N SER A 96 -14.38 53.92 31.28
CA SER A 96 -12.97 53.75 31.60
C SER A 96 -12.74 52.44 32.35
N GLU A 97 -11.86 51.62 31.83
CA GLU A 97 -11.37 50.41 32.49
C GLU A 97 -10.62 50.81 33.78
N THR A 98 -10.68 49.99 34.82
CA THR A 98 -9.94 50.29 36.05
C THR A 98 -8.43 50.29 35.75
N PRO A 99 -7.62 51.18 36.36
CA PRO A 99 -6.18 51.34 36.08
C PRO A 99 -5.41 50.04 36.22
N ASP A 100 -5.84 49.12 37.09
CA ASP A 100 -5.18 47.84 37.33
C ASP A 100 -5.42 46.86 36.17
N ILE A 101 -6.64 46.80 35.64
CA ILE A 101 -6.93 45.93 34.46
C ILE A 101 -6.22 46.44 33.22
N THR A 102 -6.13 47.77 33.03
CA THR A 102 -5.38 48.37 31.92
C THR A 102 -3.89 48.02 31.98
N ARG A 103 -3.27 48.09 33.19
CA ARG A 103 -1.87 47.69 33.40
C ARG A 103 -1.67 46.20 33.13
N GLN A 104 -2.54 45.34 33.66
CA GLN A 104 -2.46 43.90 33.47
C GLN A 104 -2.58 43.51 31.98
N ARG A 105 -3.54 44.11 31.26
CA ARG A 105 -3.70 43.91 29.79
C ARG A 105 -2.47 44.37 29.02
N ALA A 106 -1.89 45.54 29.38
CA ALA A 106 -0.69 46.02 28.72
C ALA A 106 0.50 45.07 28.92
N THR A 107 0.67 44.53 30.12
CA THR A 107 1.72 43.56 30.45
C THR A 107 1.54 42.27 29.68
N LEU A 108 0.37 41.64 29.71
CA LEU A 108 0.06 40.41 28.99
C LEU A 108 0.19 40.59 27.47
N THR A 109 -0.23 41.77 26.95
CA THR A 109 -0.05 42.05 25.50
C THR A 109 1.42 42.18 25.11
N LYS A 110 2.24 42.79 25.97
CA LYS A 110 3.69 42.89 25.75
C LYS A 110 4.33 41.52 25.77
N GLU A 111 4.03 40.68 26.77
CA GLU A 111 4.54 39.30 26.84
C GLU A 111 4.12 38.44 25.64
N ARG A 112 2.81 38.54 25.26
CA ARG A 112 2.31 37.89 24.06
C ARG A 112 3.10 38.26 22.80
N ASN A 113 3.32 39.56 22.60
CA ASN A 113 4.02 40.05 21.42
C ASN A 113 5.52 39.62 21.41
N THR A 114 6.16 39.52 22.57
CA THR A 114 7.53 39.03 22.70
C THR A 114 7.59 37.56 22.32
N ILE A 115 6.68 36.72 22.85
CA ILE A 115 6.63 35.30 22.55
C ILE A 115 6.30 35.05 21.07
N ASP A 116 5.39 35.82 20.48
CA ASP A 116 5.07 35.73 19.04
C ASP A 116 6.27 36.12 18.18
N ALA A 117 7.05 37.11 18.56
CA ALA A 117 8.29 37.49 17.90
C ALA A 117 9.35 36.36 17.99
N ASP A 118 9.50 35.74 19.17
CA ASP A 118 10.42 34.61 19.38
C ASP A 118 10.03 33.39 18.51
N ILE A 119 8.73 33.08 18.41
CA ILE A 119 8.24 32.01 17.54
C ILE A 119 8.54 32.28 16.07
N ARG A 120 8.33 33.54 15.61
CA ARG A 120 8.65 33.95 14.23
C ARG A 120 10.13 33.81 13.92
N LEU A 121 11.00 34.26 14.84
CA LEU A 121 12.45 34.14 14.71
C LEU A 121 12.90 32.69 14.69
N ALA A 122 12.36 31.83 15.58
CA ALA A 122 12.68 30.41 15.59
C ALA A 122 12.25 29.72 14.28
N ARG A 123 11.09 30.07 13.71
CA ARG A 123 10.66 29.59 12.38
C ARG A 123 11.58 30.03 11.26
N LEU A 124 12.08 31.27 11.29
CA LEU A 124 13.09 31.77 10.34
C LEU A 124 14.39 30.98 10.45
N LEU A 125 14.85 30.63 11.67
CA LEU A 125 16.04 29.80 11.87
C LEU A 125 15.86 28.41 11.28
N ILE A 126 14.66 27.79 11.41
CA ILE A 126 14.34 26.50 10.75
C ILE A 126 14.47 26.62 9.23
N VAL A 127 13.86 27.66 8.65
CA VAL A 127 13.90 27.88 7.19
C VAL A 127 15.33 28.13 6.73
N ASN A 128 16.09 28.94 7.44
CA ASN A 128 17.50 29.23 7.11
C ASN A 128 18.36 27.95 7.18
N ALA A 129 18.26 27.17 8.25
CA ALA A 129 18.99 25.90 8.38
C ALA A 129 18.63 24.91 7.26
N GLN A 130 17.36 24.82 6.89
CA GLN A 130 16.90 23.97 5.76
C GLN A 130 17.40 24.50 4.40
N GLN A 131 17.47 25.81 4.22
CA GLN A 131 18.02 26.44 3.01
C GLN A 131 19.51 26.17 2.88
N HIS A 132 20.31 26.40 3.93
CA HIS A 132 21.73 26.05 3.93
C HIS A 132 21.98 24.59 3.60
N ARG A 133 21.18 23.68 4.17
CA ARG A 133 21.25 22.25 3.84
C ARG A 133 21.01 21.99 2.34
N THR A 134 20.02 22.64 1.74
CA THR A 134 19.68 22.45 0.31
C THR A 134 20.75 23.05 -0.60
N GLU A 135 21.30 24.17 -0.25
CA GLU A 135 22.40 24.82 -1.00
C GLU A 135 23.70 23.99 -0.97
N LEU A 136 24.09 23.50 0.21
CA LEU A 136 25.25 22.61 0.36
C LEU A 136 25.08 21.29 -0.38
N GLN A 137 23.88 20.69 -0.31
CA GLN A 137 23.57 19.50 -1.09
C GLN A 137 23.64 19.78 -2.61
N ALA A 138 23.19 20.94 -3.06
CA ALA A 138 23.27 21.35 -4.46
C ALA A 138 24.70 21.55 -4.92
N GLN A 139 25.53 22.22 -4.11
CA GLN A 139 26.97 22.40 -4.40
C GLN A 139 27.71 21.07 -4.48
N ARG A 140 27.49 20.16 -3.52
CA ARG A 140 28.11 18.83 -3.56
C ARG A 140 27.68 18.02 -4.80
N ARG A 141 26.43 18.16 -5.21
CA ARG A 141 25.95 17.52 -6.45
C ARG A 141 26.68 18.08 -7.66
N ALA A 142 26.80 19.39 -7.77
CA ALA A 142 27.49 19.99 -8.88
C ALA A 142 28.98 19.54 -8.96
N VAL A 143 29.65 19.46 -7.80
CA VAL A 143 31.03 18.93 -7.72
C VAL A 143 31.08 17.44 -8.08
N PHE A 144 30.14 16.63 -7.57
CA PHE A 144 30.04 15.19 -7.89
C PHE A 144 29.77 14.97 -9.39
N GLU A 145 28.83 15.71 -9.97
CA GLU A 145 28.50 15.63 -11.40
C GLU A 145 29.68 16.06 -12.27
N ALA A 146 30.38 17.16 -11.88
CA ALA A 146 31.59 17.60 -12.59
C ALA A 146 32.68 16.52 -12.56
N LYS A 147 32.95 15.92 -11.38
CA LYS A 147 33.92 14.82 -11.23
C LYS A 147 33.47 13.54 -11.95
N LEU A 148 32.16 13.26 -12.00
CA LEU A 148 31.64 12.07 -12.67
C LEU A 148 31.85 12.11 -14.19
N PHE A 149 31.64 13.28 -14.80
CA PHE A 149 31.80 13.49 -16.23
C PHE A 149 33.16 14.08 -16.61
N GLU A 150 34.07 14.15 -15.65
CA GLU A 150 35.46 14.54 -15.92
C GLU A 150 36.09 13.50 -16.84
N ARG A 151 36.62 14.00 -17.97
CA ARG A 151 37.28 13.15 -18.95
C ARG A 151 38.76 13.06 -18.62
N SER A 152 39.18 11.92 -18.11
CA SER A 152 40.60 11.57 -17.97
C SER A 152 41.19 11.23 -19.34
N MET A 153 42.49 11.14 -19.43
CA MET A 153 43.17 10.66 -20.65
C MET A 153 42.76 9.20 -20.93
N SER A 154 42.56 8.85 -22.18
CA SER A 154 42.25 7.49 -22.59
C SER A 154 43.40 6.53 -22.23
N PRO A 155 43.11 5.36 -21.65
CA PRO A 155 44.10 4.31 -21.39
C PRO A 155 44.81 3.79 -22.64
N LEU A 156 44.29 4.12 -23.83
CA LEU A 156 44.91 3.78 -25.12
C LEU A 156 46.04 4.75 -25.51
N ALA A 157 46.13 5.90 -24.86
CA ALA A 157 47.16 6.89 -25.15
C ALA A 157 48.43 6.61 -24.31
N GLU A 158 49.61 6.71 -24.95
CA GLU A 158 50.89 6.51 -24.27
C GLU A 158 51.13 7.52 -23.14
N ARG A 159 50.63 8.75 -23.29
CA ARG A 159 50.71 9.82 -22.27
C ARG A 159 49.97 9.41 -20.97
N PHE A 160 48.89 8.65 -21.07
CA PHE A 160 48.17 8.14 -19.91
C PHE A 160 49.06 7.29 -18.98
N TRP A 161 49.83 6.37 -19.56
CA TRP A 161 50.72 5.48 -18.79
C TRP A 161 51.93 6.22 -18.21
N ARG A 162 52.44 7.25 -18.89
CA ARG A 162 53.50 8.11 -18.34
C ARG A 162 52.97 8.91 -17.13
N GLN A 163 51.87 9.58 -17.27
CA GLN A 163 51.26 10.31 -16.14
C GLN A 163 50.97 9.40 -14.96
N MET A 164 50.40 8.19 -15.22
CA MET A 164 50.17 7.22 -14.19
C MET A 164 51.46 6.77 -13.49
N SER A 165 52.57 6.64 -14.23
CA SER A 165 53.86 6.25 -13.64
C SER A 165 54.47 7.38 -12.75
N GLU A 166 54.26 8.62 -13.13
CA GLU A 166 54.72 9.80 -12.37
C GLU A 166 53.89 9.95 -11.05
N GLU A 167 52.56 9.88 -11.15
CA GLU A 167 51.67 9.96 -9.98
C GLU A 167 51.76 8.73 -9.07
N TRP A 168 52.17 7.56 -9.60
CA TRP A 168 52.34 6.33 -8.82
C TRP A 168 53.44 6.46 -7.73
N ASP A 169 54.49 7.23 -7.94
CA ASP A 169 55.53 7.39 -6.95
C ASP A 169 55.07 8.13 -5.70
N ASP A 170 54.10 9.04 -5.81
CA ASP A 170 53.47 9.71 -4.69
C ASP A 170 52.43 8.80 -4.00
N ASP A 171 51.55 8.13 -4.72
CA ASP A 171 50.65 7.12 -4.19
C ASP A 171 51.39 6.02 -3.41
N LYS A 172 52.56 5.58 -3.95
CA LYS A 172 53.42 4.58 -3.30
C LYS A 172 53.97 5.06 -1.99
N LYS A 173 54.34 6.39 -1.84
CA LYS A 173 54.80 6.93 -0.56
C LYS A 173 53.68 6.92 0.48
N ASP A 174 52.45 7.32 0.11
CA ASP A 174 51.28 7.33 1.00
C ASP A 174 50.86 5.93 1.42
N LEU A 175 50.82 4.98 0.46
CA LEU A 175 50.57 3.59 0.73
C LEU A 175 51.67 2.96 1.61
N ALA A 176 52.95 3.31 1.36
CA ALA A 176 54.07 2.83 2.16
C ALA A 176 54.01 3.38 3.60
N ALA A 177 53.59 4.66 3.78
CA ALA A 177 53.40 5.24 5.10
C ALA A 177 52.28 4.51 5.86
N LEU A 178 51.12 4.28 5.23
CA LEU A 178 50.01 3.50 5.81
C LEU A 178 50.43 2.07 6.13
N TYR A 179 51.15 1.40 5.20
CA TYR A 179 51.71 0.07 5.42
C TYR A 179 52.68 0.02 6.59
N LYS A 180 53.56 1.03 6.71
CA LYS A 180 54.50 1.13 7.80
C LYS A 180 53.80 1.30 9.14
N GLU A 181 52.79 2.16 9.22
CA GLU A 181 51.95 2.34 10.42
C GLU A 181 51.23 1.04 10.78
N PHE A 182 50.58 0.36 9.82
CA PHE A 182 49.91 -0.90 10.00
C PHE A 182 50.89 -2.03 10.44
N ARG A 183 52.07 -2.08 9.81
CA ARG A 183 53.12 -3.03 10.17
C ARG A 183 53.66 -2.80 11.58
N LEU A 184 53.80 -1.53 12.02
CA LEU A 184 54.21 -1.19 13.36
C LEU A 184 53.17 -1.66 14.39
N GLY A 185 51.87 -1.41 14.14
CA GLY A 185 50.80 -1.89 15.00
C GLY A 185 50.75 -3.43 15.08
N ILE A 186 50.89 -4.14 13.97
CA ILE A 186 51.03 -5.62 14.01
C ILE A 186 52.30 -6.04 14.72
N GLY A 187 53.41 -5.36 14.45
CA GLY A 187 54.70 -5.70 15.07
C GLY A 187 54.73 -5.51 16.59
N THR A 188 54.13 -4.42 17.09
CA THR A 188 53.97 -4.15 18.52
C THR A 188 53.00 -5.18 19.17
N ALA A 189 51.86 -5.44 18.52
CA ALA A 189 50.92 -6.47 18.98
C ALA A 189 51.55 -7.86 19.00
N ALA A 190 52.33 -8.23 17.97
CA ALA A 190 53.04 -9.52 17.93
C ALA A 190 54.18 -9.58 18.97
N ALA A 191 54.92 -8.48 19.19
CA ALA A 191 55.99 -8.44 20.21
C ALA A 191 55.42 -8.55 21.64
N THR A 192 54.32 -7.86 21.95
CA THR A 192 53.66 -7.96 23.24
C THR A 192 53.04 -9.34 23.45
N ALA A 193 52.40 -9.91 22.46
CA ALA A 193 51.87 -11.25 22.51
C ALA A 193 53.00 -12.31 22.61
N PHE A 194 54.14 -12.10 21.90
CA PHE A 194 55.31 -12.95 22.02
C PHE A 194 55.94 -12.92 23.40
N ALA A 195 56.11 -11.71 23.95
CA ALA A 195 56.63 -11.53 25.31
C ALA A 195 55.77 -12.22 26.37
N GLN A 196 54.47 -12.28 26.16
CA GLN A 196 53.51 -12.95 27.04
C GLN A 196 53.40 -14.46 26.83
N SER A 197 53.52 -14.96 25.59
CA SER A 197 53.06 -16.31 25.27
C SER A 197 54.01 -17.14 24.39
N GLY A 198 55.04 -16.54 23.78
CA GLY A 198 56.00 -17.21 22.85
C GLY A 198 55.43 -17.56 21.45
N TRP A 199 56.32 -17.82 20.47
CA TRP A 199 55.94 -18.09 19.06
C TRP A 199 55.04 -19.30 18.85
N GLY A 200 55.24 -20.35 19.66
CA GLY A 200 54.46 -21.59 19.56
C GLY A 200 52.99 -21.37 19.88
N VAL A 201 52.69 -20.53 20.88
CA VAL A 201 51.34 -20.22 21.29
C VAL A 201 50.67 -19.29 20.24
N LEU A 202 51.37 -18.30 19.67
CA LEU A 202 50.84 -17.43 18.62
C LEU A 202 50.46 -18.23 17.36
N LEU A 203 51.33 -19.15 16.93
CA LEU A 203 51.02 -20.02 15.79
C LEU A 203 49.81 -20.91 16.08
N LEU A 204 49.79 -21.47 17.30
CA LEU A 204 48.68 -22.31 17.73
C LEU A 204 47.36 -21.53 17.78
N VAL A 205 47.36 -20.30 18.30
CA VAL A 205 46.19 -19.40 18.31
C VAL A 205 45.76 -19.08 16.91
N PHE A 206 46.68 -18.75 16.00
CA PHE A 206 46.34 -18.47 14.58
C PHE A 206 45.68 -19.70 13.89
N VAL A 207 46.30 -20.88 14.04
CA VAL A 207 45.77 -22.13 13.51
C VAL A 207 44.43 -22.45 14.16
N ALA A 208 44.27 -22.24 15.49
CA ALA A 208 43.02 -22.42 16.20
C ALA A 208 41.93 -21.48 15.71
N VAL A 209 42.21 -20.19 15.43
CA VAL A 209 41.27 -19.22 14.88
C VAL A 209 40.82 -19.62 13.47
N VAL A 210 41.76 -20.02 12.61
CA VAL A 210 41.42 -20.47 11.23
C VAL A 210 40.62 -21.76 11.29
N ALA A 211 41.01 -22.71 12.14
CA ALA A 211 40.31 -23.98 12.33
C ALA A 211 38.88 -23.75 12.91
N THR A 212 38.78 -22.89 13.94
CA THR A 212 37.47 -22.56 14.54
C THR A 212 36.56 -21.84 13.55
N LEU A 213 37.09 -20.92 12.73
CA LEU A 213 36.32 -20.26 11.66
C LEU A 213 35.78 -21.28 10.63
N ALA A 214 36.69 -22.14 10.12
CA ALA A 214 36.29 -23.18 9.16
C ALA A 214 35.28 -24.17 9.80
N LEU A 215 35.51 -24.57 11.02
CA LEU A 215 34.63 -25.45 11.79
C LEU A 215 33.28 -24.75 12.10
N ALA A 216 33.31 -23.48 12.50
CA ALA A 216 32.10 -22.71 12.80
C ALA A 216 31.20 -22.58 11.55
N ILE A 217 31.79 -22.30 10.38
CA ILE A 217 31.05 -22.24 9.11
C ILE A 217 30.48 -23.63 8.77
N TRP A 218 31.28 -24.70 8.91
CA TRP A 218 30.83 -26.06 8.62
C TRP A 218 29.73 -26.52 9.59
N LEU A 219 29.93 -26.30 10.89
CA LEU A 219 28.97 -26.63 11.94
C LEU A 219 27.67 -25.79 11.79
N ALA A 220 27.78 -24.50 11.45
CA ALA A 220 26.62 -23.67 11.23
C ALA A 220 25.76 -24.17 10.08
N GLU A 221 26.37 -24.54 8.92
CA GLU A 221 25.64 -25.12 7.79
C GLU A 221 24.93 -26.43 8.18
N GLU A 222 25.62 -27.32 8.94
CA GLU A 222 25.08 -28.62 9.36
C GLU A 222 24.03 -28.47 10.47
N ALA A 223 24.31 -27.65 11.51
CA ALA A 223 23.39 -27.37 12.61
C ALA A 223 22.13 -26.68 12.14
N LEU A 224 22.24 -25.67 11.25
CA LEU A 224 21.09 -25.00 10.66
C LEU A 224 20.23 -25.96 9.83
N ALA A 225 20.88 -26.87 9.08
CA ALA A 225 20.15 -27.86 8.32
C ALA A 225 19.49 -28.92 9.22
N TRP A 226 20.15 -29.35 10.28
CA TRP A 226 19.58 -30.26 11.29
C TRP A 226 18.41 -29.59 12.04
N LEU A 227 18.59 -28.34 12.49
CA LEU A 227 17.55 -27.57 13.15
C LEU A 227 16.33 -27.36 12.23
N ALA A 228 16.58 -26.96 10.99
CA ALA A 228 15.52 -26.80 10.00
C ALA A 228 14.81 -28.12 9.70
N ALA A 229 15.55 -29.24 9.74
CA ALA A 229 14.99 -30.58 9.55
C ALA A 229 14.11 -31.03 10.71
N ARG A 230 14.48 -30.67 11.95
CA ARG A 230 13.80 -31.09 13.19
C ARG A 230 12.61 -30.19 13.53
N SER A 231 12.76 -28.88 13.34
CA SER A 231 11.78 -27.89 13.80
C SER A 231 10.67 -27.59 12.77
N PHE A 232 10.89 -27.87 11.48
CA PHE A 232 9.94 -27.53 10.43
C PHE A 232 9.57 -28.74 9.59
N PRO A 233 8.27 -28.95 9.30
CA PRO A 233 7.79 -30.04 8.45
C PRO A 233 8.41 -29.94 7.04
N ILE A 234 8.43 -31.07 6.33
CA ILE A 234 8.93 -31.14 4.94
C ILE A 234 8.08 -30.19 4.07
N GLY A 235 8.68 -29.06 3.64
CA GLY A 235 7.93 -28.07 2.86
C GLY A 235 8.83 -26.99 2.22
N ARG A 236 8.17 -26.03 1.59
CA ARG A 236 8.84 -24.90 0.91
C ARG A 236 9.54 -23.98 1.92
N LEU A 237 8.90 -23.70 3.07
CA LEU A 237 9.44 -22.83 4.12
C LEU A 237 10.81 -23.30 4.62
N ARG A 238 11.02 -24.61 4.76
CA ARG A 238 12.32 -25.17 5.21
C ARG A 238 13.47 -24.77 4.29
N ARG A 239 13.22 -24.67 2.95
CA ARG A 239 14.23 -24.30 1.94
C ARG A 239 14.56 -22.81 1.99
N SER A 240 13.55 -21.97 2.01
CA SER A 240 13.72 -20.51 2.01
C SER A 240 14.29 -20.00 3.34
N LEU A 241 13.83 -20.57 4.46
CA LEU A 241 14.37 -20.26 5.79
C LEU A 241 15.85 -20.67 5.92
N LEU A 242 16.23 -21.87 5.45
CA LEU A 242 17.62 -22.29 5.48
C LEU A 242 18.50 -21.36 4.65
N ALA A 243 18.04 -20.96 3.46
CA ALA A 243 18.79 -20.02 2.63
C ALA A 243 19.03 -18.69 3.34
N LEU A 244 18.00 -18.14 3.98
CA LEU A 244 18.11 -16.90 4.75
C LEU A 244 19.05 -17.05 5.96
N LEU A 245 18.87 -18.13 6.75
CA LEU A 245 19.71 -18.40 7.91
C LEU A 245 21.17 -18.64 7.52
N THR A 246 21.44 -19.25 6.37
CA THR A 246 22.81 -19.40 5.85
C THR A 246 23.45 -18.04 5.63
N VAL A 247 22.75 -17.09 4.97
CA VAL A 247 23.30 -15.74 4.75
C VAL A 247 23.59 -15.05 6.08
N VAL A 248 22.64 -15.09 7.02
CA VAL A 248 22.81 -14.48 8.35
C VAL A 248 23.98 -15.11 9.12
N ALA A 249 24.11 -16.44 9.10
CA ALA A 249 25.21 -17.14 9.75
C ALA A 249 26.58 -16.74 9.21
N TYR A 250 26.72 -16.60 7.90
CA TYR A 250 27.98 -16.15 7.29
C TYR A 250 28.36 -14.74 7.75
N VAL A 251 27.40 -13.82 7.79
CA VAL A 251 27.64 -12.44 8.23
C VAL A 251 27.99 -12.39 9.73
N VAL A 252 27.23 -13.12 10.55
CA VAL A 252 27.44 -13.14 12.00
C VAL A 252 28.80 -13.76 12.35
N ILE A 253 29.14 -14.89 11.74
CA ILE A 253 30.44 -15.55 11.98
C ILE A 253 31.58 -14.62 11.56
N ALA A 254 31.51 -14.02 10.36
CA ALA A 254 32.54 -13.09 9.88
C ALA A 254 32.65 -11.84 10.78
N GLY A 255 31.50 -11.30 11.23
CA GLY A 255 31.46 -10.17 12.15
C GLY A 255 32.07 -10.48 13.50
N VAL A 256 31.65 -11.59 14.14
CA VAL A 256 32.17 -12.00 15.44
C VAL A 256 33.68 -12.27 15.35
N VAL A 257 34.10 -13.04 14.35
CA VAL A 257 35.54 -13.36 14.21
C VAL A 257 36.34 -12.10 13.91
N GLY A 258 35.87 -11.22 13.00
CA GLY A 258 36.54 -9.96 12.67
C GLY A 258 36.65 -9.02 13.88
N THR A 259 35.59 -8.86 14.65
CA THR A 259 35.60 -7.99 15.84
C THR A 259 36.42 -8.56 17.00
N VAL A 260 36.43 -9.88 17.20
CA VAL A 260 37.26 -10.54 18.20
C VAL A 260 38.73 -10.42 17.83
N ILE A 261 39.10 -10.70 16.59
CA ILE A 261 40.48 -10.54 16.10
C ILE A 261 40.94 -9.09 16.27
N TRP A 262 40.11 -8.13 15.82
CA TRP A 262 40.44 -6.71 15.93
C TRP A 262 40.57 -6.29 17.42
N GLY A 263 39.61 -6.63 18.27
CA GLY A 263 39.67 -6.31 19.70
C GLY A 263 40.90 -6.88 20.40
N ALA A 264 41.31 -8.11 20.03
CA ALA A 264 42.53 -8.71 20.56
C ALA A 264 43.80 -7.97 20.07
N LEU A 265 43.85 -7.56 18.79
CA LEU A 265 44.98 -6.82 18.24
C LEU A 265 45.05 -5.38 18.76
N ASP A 266 43.90 -4.72 18.89
CA ASP A 266 43.80 -3.34 19.43
C ASP A 266 44.30 -3.24 20.87
N GLY A 267 43.99 -4.25 21.71
CA GLY A 267 44.44 -4.31 23.10
C GLY A 267 45.93 -4.64 23.28
N LEU A 268 46.58 -5.19 22.25
CA LEU A 268 47.99 -5.66 22.32
C LEU A 268 48.97 -4.74 21.58
N GLY A 269 48.50 -3.92 20.64
CA GLY A 269 49.33 -3.10 19.74
C GLY A 269 49.17 -1.63 19.96
N ASP A 270 50.17 -0.87 19.53
CA ASP A 270 50.10 0.61 19.40
C ASP A 270 49.67 0.97 17.97
N TRP A 271 48.38 1.27 17.82
CA TRP A 271 47.77 1.55 16.54
C TRP A 271 47.61 3.07 16.34
N GLY A 272 48.06 3.56 15.21
CA GLY A 272 47.77 4.92 14.81
C GLY A 272 46.31 5.12 14.42
N THR A 273 45.85 6.37 14.35
CA THR A 273 44.44 6.68 14.04
C THR A 273 44.00 6.22 12.63
N ARG A 274 44.93 6.21 11.66
CA ARG A 274 44.67 5.75 10.29
C ARG A 274 44.56 4.23 10.20
N SER A 275 45.51 3.52 10.83
CA SER A 275 45.56 2.06 10.83
C SER A 275 44.37 1.45 11.61
N SER A 276 43.97 2.08 12.71
CA SER A 276 42.75 1.67 13.45
C SER A 276 41.48 1.87 12.62
N ARG A 277 41.31 3.01 11.93
CA ARG A 277 40.19 3.23 11.01
C ARG A 277 40.18 2.23 9.86
N LEU A 278 41.34 1.92 9.28
CA LEU A 278 41.48 0.91 8.22
C LEU A 278 41.05 -0.47 8.71
N ALA A 279 41.49 -0.89 9.88
CA ALA A 279 41.17 -2.19 10.46
C ALA A 279 39.64 -2.37 10.68
N ILE A 280 38.98 -1.36 11.26
CA ILE A 280 37.54 -1.38 11.46
C ILE A 280 36.80 -1.45 10.09
N THR A 281 37.29 -0.72 9.09
CA THR A 281 36.72 -0.73 7.74
C THR A 281 36.93 -2.10 7.06
N LEU A 282 38.08 -2.75 7.28
CA LEU A 282 38.35 -4.11 6.81
C LEU A 282 37.42 -5.15 7.44
N VAL A 283 37.11 -5.02 8.74
CA VAL A 283 36.10 -5.89 9.39
C VAL A 283 34.72 -5.73 8.74
N ARG A 284 34.28 -4.48 8.49
CA ARG A 284 33.01 -4.22 7.79
C ARG A 284 33.00 -4.81 6.36
N LEU A 285 34.13 -4.67 5.64
CA LEU A 285 34.31 -5.24 4.31
C LEU A 285 34.26 -6.78 4.36
N LEU A 286 34.88 -7.42 5.36
CA LEU A 286 34.82 -8.87 5.57
C LEU A 286 33.38 -9.36 5.81
N MET A 287 32.59 -8.63 6.60
CA MET A 287 31.17 -8.94 6.81
C MET A 287 30.38 -8.82 5.49
N PHE A 288 30.67 -7.79 4.67
CA PHE A 288 30.02 -7.62 3.37
C PHE A 288 30.41 -8.73 2.39
N LEU A 289 31.68 -9.15 2.37
CA LEU A 289 32.14 -10.28 1.54
C LEU A 289 31.45 -11.60 1.97
N ALA A 290 31.36 -11.82 3.28
CA ALA A 290 30.66 -12.98 3.84
C ALA A 290 29.17 -12.97 3.45
N PHE A 291 28.54 -11.81 3.44
CA PHE A 291 27.18 -11.62 2.95
C PHE A 291 27.04 -12.02 1.48
N VAL A 292 27.92 -11.52 0.59
CA VAL A 292 27.89 -11.82 -0.85
C VAL A 292 28.12 -13.32 -1.10
N VAL A 293 29.12 -13.92 -0.44
CA VAL A 293 29.41 -15.37 -0.56
C VAL A 293 28.27 -16.19 0.00
N GLY A 294 27.74 -15.83 1.16
CA GLY A 294 26.59 -16.49 1.81
C GLY A 294 25.36 -16.47 0.93
N LEU A 295 25.05 -15.30 0.33
CA LEU A 295 23.94 -15.13 -0.60
C LEU A 295 24.08 -16.03 -1.85
N GLY A 296 25.25 -16.03 -2.45
CA GLY A 296 25.54 -16.88 -3.61
C GLY A 296 25.46 -18.39 -3.28
N ARG A 297 25.95 -18.80 -2.09
CA ARG A 297 25.85 -20.19 -1.63
C ARG A 297 24.41 -20.59 -1.32
N ALA A 298 23.63 -19.71 -0.69
CA ALA A 298 22.21 -19.90 -0.42
C ALA A 298 21.42 -20.14 -1.72
N MET A 299 21.74 -19.36 -2.78
CA MET A 299 21.10 -19.50 -4.09
C MET A 299 21.49 -20.78 -4.81
N LEU A 300 22.77 -21.13 -4.82
CA LEU A 300 23.24 -22.28 -5.60
C LEU A 300 23.05 -23.63 -4.89
N SER A 301 23.09 -23.65 -3.56
CA SER A 301 22.88 -24.83 -2.68
C SER A 301 23.49 -26.14 -3.24
N ASN A 302 24.79 -26.10 -3.58
CA ASN A 302 25.47 -27.20 -4.30
C ASN A 302 25.58 -28.51 -3.50
N ARG A 303 25.61 -28.43 -2.14
CA ARG A 303 25.68 -29.63 -1.28
C ARG A 303 24.34 -30.37 -1.17
N ARG A 304 23.22 -29.64 -1.36
CA ARG A 304 21.85 -30.18 -1.23
C ARG A 304 20.97 -29.70 -2.40
N PRO A 305 21.09 -30.33 -3.60
CA PRO A 305 20.38 -29.84 -4.80
C PRO A 305 18.87 -29.76 -4.65
N SER A 306 18.26 -30.68 -3.88
CA SER A 306 16.80 -30.67 -3.59
C SER A 306 16.30 -29.47 -2.78
N TRP A 307 17.22 -28.70 -2.16
CA TRP A 307 16.90 -27.54 -1.32
C TRP A 307 17.18 -26.20 -2.03
N ARG A 308 17.58 -26.26 -3.28
CA ARG A 308 17.85 -25.07 -4.11
C ARG A 308 16.57 -24.27 -4.32
N LEU A 309 16.65 -22.93 -4.09
CA LEU A 309 15.52 -22.03 -4.28
C LEU A 309 15.20 -21.79 -5.77
N PRO A 310 16.16 -21.39 -6.62
CA PRO A 310 15.89 -21.21 -8.04
C PRO A 310 15.89 -22.56 -8.79
N PRO A 311 15.02 -22.73 -9.79
CA PRO A 311 14.96 -23.94 -10.61
C PRO A 311 16.12 -23.99 -11.61
N ILE A 312 17.37 -24.12 -11.11
CA ILE A 312 18.58 -24.23 -11.93
C ILE A 312 18.98 -25.69 -12.00
N ALA A 313 19.23 -26.19 -13.20
CA ALA A 313 19.69 -27.56 -13.42
C ALA A 313 21.05 -27.82 -12.73
N ASP A 314 21.26 -29.02 -12.17
CA ASP A 314 22.44 -29.37 -11.39
C ASP A 314 23.79 -29.18 -12.15
N PRO A 315 23.89 -29.47 -13.46
CA PRO A 315 25.13 -29.21 -14.21
C PRO A 315 25.48 -27.72 -14.28
N VAL A 316 24.47 -26.86 -14.40
CA VAL A 316 24.65 -25.40 -14.45
C VAL A 316 25.06 -24.88 -13.08
N ALA A 317 24.41 -25.32 -12.01
CA ALA A 317 24.73 -24.89 -10.64
C ALA A 317 26.16 -25.31 -10.24
N ARG A 318 26.63 -26.51 -10.64
CA ARG A 318 28.02 -26.94 -10.40
C ARG A 318 29.05 -26.05 -11.11
N ARG A 319 28.75 -25.62 -12.34
CA ARG A 319 29.61 -24.71 -13.10
C ARG A 319 29.63 -23.29 -12.49
N LEU A 320 28.51 -22.81 -11.96
CA LEU A 320 28.42 -21.53 -11.32
C LEU A 320 28.97 -21.51 -9.87
N ARG A 321 29.51 -22.61 -9.37
CA ARG A 321 30.11 -22.71 -8.04
C ARG A 321 31.15 -21.62 -7.74
N PRO A 322 32.05 -21.19 -8.66
CA PRO A 322 32.98 -20.11 -8.42
C PRO A 322 32.36 -18.71 -8.44
N LEU A 323 31.14 -18.53 -9.00
CA LEU A 323 30.51 -17.22 -9.17
C LEU A 323 30.40 -16.39 -7.89
N PRO A 324 29.96 -16.93 -6.73
CA PRO A 324 29.93 -16.14 -5.48
C PRO A 324 31.28 -15.57 -5.08
N TRP A 325 32.35 -16.32 -5.31
CA TRP A 325 33.71 -15.88 -5.01
C TRP A 325 34.21 -14.83 -6.03
N LEU A 326 33.88 -14.97 -7.31
CA LEU A 326 34.22 -13.99 -8.35
C LEU A 326 33.52 -12.65 -8.05
N VAL A 327 32.24 -12.68 -7.68
CA VAL A 327 31.50 -11.48 -7.28
C VAL A 327 32.08 -10.89 -6.00
N ALA A 328 32.43 -11.72 -5.02
CA ALA A 328 33.04 -11.27 -3.77
C ALA A 328 34.42 -10.64 -4.00
N THR A 329 35.29 -11.20 -4.86
CA THR A 329 36.58 -10.60 -5.20
C THR A 329 36.43 -9.25 -5.91
N CYS A 330 35.46 -9.14 -6.83
CA CYS A 330 35.14 -7.87 -7.46
C CYS A 330 34.66 -6.83 -6.42
N ALA A 331 33.78 -7.24 -5.49
CA ALA A 331 33.31 -6.40 -4.41
C ALA A 331 34.43 -6.03 -3.41
N LEU A 332 35.39 -6.95 -3.18
CA LEU A 332 36.58 -6.69 -2.37
C LEU A 332 37.46 -5.60 -2.99
N ILE A 333 37.77 -5.71 -4.27
CA ILE A 333 38.60 -4.74 -4.98
C ILE A 333 37.92 -3.37 -4.98
N SER A 334 36.62 -3.31 -5.26
CA SER A 334 35.85 -2.07 -5.25
C SER A 334 35.75 -1.47 -3.85
N GLY A 335 35.49 -2.28 -2.83
CA GLY A 335 35.37 -1.85 -1.44
C GLY A 335 36.72 -1.44 -0.82
N ALA A 336 37.81 -2.16 -1.14
CA ALA A 336 39.13 -1.85 -0.66
C ALA A 336 39.65 -0.52 -1.23
N SER A 337 39.41 -0.23 -2.51
CA SER A 337 39.78 1.05 -3.11
C SER A 337 39.07 2.25 -2.43
N ILE A 338 37.80 2.09 -2.07
CA ILE A 338 37.03 3.08 -1.33
C ILE A 338 37.55 3.20 0.12
N ALA A 339 37.79 2.08 0.78
CA ALA A 339 38.26 2.03 2.16
C ALA A 339 39.64 2.72 2.34
N ILE A 340 40.56 2.47 1.41
CA ILE A 340 41.88 3.09 1.42
C ILE A 340 41.76 4.60 1.24
N ASN A 341 40.98 5.07 0.25
CA ASN A 341 40.76 6.48 0.02
C ASN A 341 40.06 7.22 1.18
N GLN A 342 39.25 6.53 1.99
CA GLN A 342 38.65 7.13 3.20
C GLN A 342 39.62 7.28 4.37
N VAL A 343 40.71 6.53 4.36
CA VAL A 343 41.70 6.49 5.46
C VAL A 343 42.90 7.39 5.17
N LEU A 344 43.24 7.58 3.87
CA LEU A 344 44.30 8.47 3.45
C LEU A 344 43.82 9.94 3.48
N ASP A 345 44.68 10.85 3.94
CA ASP A 345 44.38 12.29 3.94
C ASP A 345 44.47 12.89 2.53
N THR A 346 45.28 12.28 1.67
CA THR A 346 45.37 12.57 0.23
C THR A 346 44.69 11.46 -0.55
N PRO A 347 43.69 11.75 -1.44
CA PRO A 347 43.08 10.70 -2.22
C PRO A 347 44.09 10.11 -3.21
N LEU A 348 44.17 8.78 -3.30
CA LEU A 348 44.96 8.08 -4.31
C LEU A 348 44.57 8.54 -5.71
N ASN A 349 45.51 8.42 -6.64
CA ASN A 349 45.29 8.74 -8.03
C ASN A 349 43.93 8.25 -8.53
N SER A 350 43.17 9.18 -9.10
CA SER A 350 41.84 8.91 -9.61
C SER A 350 41.82 7.81 -10.69
N VAL A 351 42.91 7.61 -11.40
CA VAL A 351 43.04 6.54 -12.39
C VAL A 351 43.03 5.15 -11.76
N ILE A 352 43.88 4.93 -10.73
CA ILE A 352 43.94 3.61 -10.04
C ILE A 352 42.65 3.31 -9.34
N THR A 353 42.09 4.27 -8.62
CA THR A 353 40.85 4.12 -7.87
C THR A 353 39.64 3.89 -8.76
N ASN A 354 39.62 4.37 -9.98
CA ASN A 354 38.56 4.19 -10.94
C ASN A 354 38.77 2.99 -11.87
N LEU A 355 39.98 2.80 -12.40
CA LEU A 355 40.26 1.77 -13.40
C LEU A 355 40.26 0.35 -12.81
N LEU A 356 40.84 0.13 -11.62
CA LEU A 356 40.96 -1.18 -10.99
C LEU A 356 39.62 -1.87 -10.70
N PRO A 357 38.62 -1.19 -10.10
CA PRO A 357 37.30 -1.76 -9.90
C PRO A 357 36.57 -2.08 -11.21
N VAL A 358 36.68 -1.21 -12.24
CA VAL A 358 36.05 -1.45 -13.54
C VAL A 358 36.69 -2.65 -14.23
N PHE A 359 38.01 -2.77 -14.22
CA PHE A 359 38.72 -3.90 -14.75
C PHE A 359 38.32 -5.21 -14.05
N ALA A 360 38.27 -5.22 -12.71
CA ALA A 360 37.81 -6.36 -11.93
C ALA A 360 36.38 -6.77 -12.32
N PHE A 361 35.49 -5.79 -12.53
CA PHE A 361 34.12 -6.04 -12.98
C PHE A 361 34.06 -6.62 -14.40
N LEU A 362 34.82 -6.05 -15.34
CA LEU A 362 34.90 -6.56 -16.73
C LEU A 362 35.43 -7.99 -16.79
N VAL A 363 36.48 -8.32 -16.03
CA VAL A 363 37.03 -9.68 -15.93
C VAL A 363 36.02 -10.64 -15.30
N THR A 364 35.39 -10.25 -14.19
CA THR A 364 34.36 -11.05 -13.51
C THR A 364 33.17 -11.32 -14.41
N SER A 365 32.70 -10.31 -15.15
CA SER A 365 31.57 -10.46 -16.08
C SER A 365 31.92 -11.36 -17.27
N LEU A 366 33.14 -11.25 -17.79
CA LEU A 366 33.65 -12.10 -18.89
C LEU A 366 33.77 -13.54 -18.43
N LEU A 367 34.36 -13.80 -17.26
CA LEU A 367 34.46 -15.15 -16.66
C LEU A 367 33.07 -15.75 -16.42
N THR A 368 32.14 -14.94 -15.92
CA THR A 368 30.74 -15.37 -15.71
C THR A 368 30.08 -15.73 -17.04
N ALA A 369 30.25 -14.92 -18.09
CA ALA A 369 29.77 -15.19 -19.43
C ALA A 369 30.37 -16.47 -20.01
N TYR A 370 31.67 -16.70 -19.80
CA TYR A 370 32.35 -17.92 -20.19
C TYR A 370 31.78 -19.17 -19.51
N LEU A 371 31.61 -19.13 -18.18
CA LEU A 371 31.01 -20.22 -17.39
C LEU A 371 29.59 -20.58 -17.84
N VAL A 372 28.81 -19.56 -18.24
CA VAL A 372 27.42 -19.75 -18.73
C VAL A 372 27.38 -20.22 -20.21
N ARG A 373 28.38 -19.87 -21.03
CA ARG A 373 28.43 -20.22 -22.48
C ARG A 373 28.79 -21.66 -22.79
N GLN A 374 29.42 -22.36 -21.86
CA GLN A 374 29.82 -23.77 -22.13
C GLN A 374 28.59 -24.64 -22.51
N PRO A 375 28.66 -25.43 -23.61
CA PRO A 375 27.54 -26.25 -24.06
C PRO A 375 27.14 -27.25 -22.97
N ARG A 376 25.86 -27.54 -22.85
CA ARG A 376 25.37 -28.60 -21.97
C ARG A 376 25.80 -29.92 -22.51
N PRO A 377 26.25 -30.87 -21.68
CA PRO A 377 26.57 -32.23 -22.18
C PRO A 377 25.37 -32.89 -22.88
N ALA A 378 24.14 -32.59 -22.43
CA ALA A 378 22.91 -33.03 -23.10
C ALA A 378 22.70 -32.39 -24.49
N ASP A 379 23.11 -31.13 -24.71
CA ASP A 379 23.03 -30.48 -26.03
C ASP A 379 24.06 -31.03 -27.00
N ALA A 380 25.20 -31.51 -26.48
CA ALA A 380 26.22 -32.18 -27.28
C ALA A 380 25.77 -33.58 -27.70
N GLN A 381 25.14 -34.35 -26.83
CA GLN A 381 24.53 -35.63 -27.13
C GLN A 381 23.34 -35.50 -28.08
N ALA A 382 22.42 -34.54 -27.84
CA ALA A 382 21.30 -34.29 -28.74
C ALA A 382 21.73 -33.90 -30.16
N ARG A 383 22.87 -33.22 -30.32
CA ARG A 383 23.47 -32.91 -31.64
C ARG A 383 24.09 -34.14 -32.31
N GLN A 384 24.64 -35.08 -31.54
CA GLN A 384 25.14 -36.36 -32.07
C GLN A 384 23.99 -37.28 -32.51
N ASP A 385 22.86 -37.20 -31.80
CA ASP A 385 21.66 -38.02 -32.06
C ASP A 385 20.70 -37.38 -33.10
N GLY A 386 21.12 -36.31 -33.78
CA GLY A 386 20.31 -35.63 -34.82
C GLY A 386 19.07 -34.89 -34.31
N GLY A 387 18.94 -34.74 -33.00
CA GLY A 387 17.84 -33.99 -32.35
C GLY A 387 18.09 -32.48 -32.30
N SER A 388 17.02 -31.67 -32.42
CA SER A 388 17.10 -30.23 -32.21
C SER A 388 17.46 -29.95 -30.74
N ALA A 389 18.53 -29.19 -30.52
CA ALA A 389 18.86 -28.69 -29.18
C ALA A 389 17.63 -27.93 -28.61
N GLY A 390 17.16 -28.30 -27.41
CA GLY A 390 15.96 -27.73 -26.80
C GLY A 390 16.00 -26.19 -26.79
N GLU A 391 14.96 -25.55 -27.28
CA GLU A 391 14.83 -24.09 -27.38
C GLU A 391 15.13 -23.43 -26.05
N ARG A 392 16.10 -22.51 -26.06
CA ARG A 392 16.42 -21.73 -24.87
C ARG A 392 15.30 -20.70 -24.65
N PRO A 393 14.81 -20.53 -23.43
CA PRO A 393 13.81 -19.49 -23.14
C PRO A 393 14.28 -18.13 -23.67
N ALA A 394 13.42 -17.40 -24.38
CA ALA A 394 13.74 -16.11 -25.03
C ALA A 394 14.34 -15.08 -24.04
N TRP A 395 13.91 -15.10 -22.76
CA TRP A 395 14.44 -14.21 -21.74
C TRP A 395 15.95 -14.40 -21.45
N VAL A 396 16.49 -15.62 -21.64
CA VAL A 396 17.93 -15.90 -21.46
C VAL A 396 18.75 -15.25 -22.56
N SER A 397 18.23 -15.22 -23.80
CA SER A 397 18.88 -14.56 -24.94
C SER A 397 18.86 -13.04 -24.77
N LEU A 398 17.75 -12.48 -24.30
CA LEU A 398 17.63 -11.04 -23.97
C LEU A 398 18.60 -10.64 -22.86
N LEU A 399 18.68 -11.42 -21.77
CA LEU A 399 19.61 -11.13 -20.67
C LEU A 399 21.08 -11.16 -21.15
N ARG A 400 21.45 -12.10 -22.03
CA ARG A 400 22.79 -12.13 -22.63
C ARG A 400 23.05 -10.90 -23.48
N GLY A 401 22.08 -10.51 -24.32
CA GLY A 401 22.17 -9.29 -25.13
C GLY A 401 22.43 -8.07 -24.25
N LEU A 402 21.63 -7.92 -23.20
CA LEU A 402 21.77 -6.82 -22.25
C LEU A 402 23.16 -6.79 -21.58
N VAL A 403 23.64 -7.93 -21.06
CA VAL A 403 24.97 -8.05 -20.44
C VAL A 403 26.08 -7.72 -21.44
N THR A 404 25.94 -8.15 -22.69
CA THR A 404 26.92 -7.84 -23.74
C THR A 404 26.95 -6.36 -24.09
N VAL A 405 25.77 -5.72 -24.19
CA VAL A 405 25.65 -4.26 -24.44
C VAL A 405 26.27 -3.47 -23.29
N VAL A 406 25.96 -3.81 -22.05
CA VAL A 406 26.54 -3.17 -20.85
C VAL A 406 28.05 -3.33 -20.85
N TRP A 407 28.57 -4.51 -21.16
CA TRP A 407 30.02 -4.74 -21.24
C TRP A 407 30.69 -3.87 -22.32
N LEU A 408 30.08 -3.78 -23.51
CA LEU A 408 30.58 -2.92 -24.60
C LEU A 408 30.55 -1.43 -24.21
N VAL A 409 29.49 -0.98 -23.56
CA VAL A 409 29.36 0.40 -23.07
C VAL A 409 30.45 0.71 -22.04
N LEU A 410 30.71 -0.19 -21.08
CA LEU A 410 31.78 0.01 -20.09
C LEU A 410 33.17 0.07 -20.74
N VAL A 411 33.45 -0.84 -21.69
CA VAL A 411 34.72 -0.81 -22.44
C VAL A 411 34.85 0.52 -23.21
N LEU A 412 33.77 0.94 -23.88
CA LEU A 412 33.75 2.19 -24.63
C LEU A 412 34.03 3.41 -23.73
N LEU A 413 33.37 3.46 -22.55
CA LEU A 413 33.57 4.53 -21.56
C LEU A 413 35.02 4.60 -21.09
N VAL A 414 35.62 3.43 -20.80
CA VAL A 414 37.04 3.34 -20.41
C VAL A 414 37.95 3.82 -21.57
N CYS A 415 37.69 3.39 -22.81
CA CYS A 415 38.48 3.77 -23.96
C CYS A 415 38.41 5.29 -24.28
N ILE A 416 37.23 5.91 -24.03
CA ILE A 416 37.07 7.38 -24.23
C ILE A 416 37.71 8.20 -23.10
N GLY A 417 37.89 7.58 -21.89
CA GLY A 417 38.48 8.24 -20.72
C GLY A 417 37.47 8.64 -19.63
N TYR A 418 36.19 8.21 -19.71
CA TYR A 418 35.19 8.45 -18.63
C TYR A 418 35.30 7.40 -17.51
N LEU A 419 36.50 7.34 -16.86
CA LEU A 419 36.80 6.30 -15.87
C LEU A 419 35.92 6.36 -14.60
N ALA A 420 35.67 7.58 -14.10
CA ALA A 420 34.81 7.77 -12.92
C ALA A 420 33.39 7.32 -13.19
N PHE A 421 32.82 7.64 -14.34
CA PHE A 421 31.49 7.21 -14.74
C PHE A 421 31.42 5.69 -14.94
N ALA A 422 32.42 5.10 -15.58
CA ALA A 422 32.53 3.65 -15.76
C ALA A 422 32.57 2.91 -14.41
N ARG A 423 33.30 3.42 -13.42
CA ARG A 423 33.36 2.88 -12.05
C ARG A 423 32.01 2.90 -11.37
N VAL A 424 31.32 4.04 -11.39
CA VAL A 424 29.98 4.19 -10.77
C VAL A 424 28.99 3.25 -11.44
N LEU A 425 29.02 3.17 -12.79
CA LEU A 425 28.12 2.29 -13.54
C LEU A 425 28.39 0.79 -13.23
N ALA A 426 29.67 0.37 -13.22
CA ALA A 426 30.05 -0.99 -12.87
C ALA A 426 29.66 -1.35 -11.42
N GLY A 427 29.92 -0.44 -10.48
CA GLY A 427 29.53 -0.58 -9.07
C GLY A 427 28.01 -0.69 -8.89
N GLN A 428 27.25 0.15 -9.60
CA GLN A 428 25.79 0.13 -9.55
C GLN A 428 25.20 -1.19 -10.12
N ILE A 429 25.77 -1.73 -11.21
CA ILE A 429 25.33 -3.00 -11.77
C ILE A 429 25.66 -4.16 -10.83
N LEU A 430 26.85 -4.17 -10.23
CA LEU A 430 27.24 -5.15 -9.22
C LEU A 430 26.29 -5.10 -8.02
N TRP A 431 26.03 -3.92 -7.49
CA TRP A 431 25.10 -3.69 -6.38
C TRP A 431 23.67 -4.11 -6.72
N ALA A 432 23.19 -3.73 -7.92
CA ALA A 432 21.88 -4.15 -8.42
C ALA A 432 21.74 -5.68 -8.44
N GLY A 433 22.77 -6.39 -8.90
CA GLY A 433 22.80 -7.86 -8.90
C GLY A 433 22.66 -8.45 -7.48
N ILE A 434 23.35 -7.87 -6.50
CA ILE A 434 23.28 -8.28 -5.09
C ILE A 434 21.88 -8.01 -4.53
N VAL A 435 21.33 -6.79 -4.74
CA VAL A 435 20.00 -6.38 -4.24
C VAL A 435 18.89 -7.26 -4.85
N VAL A 436 18.92 -7.50 -6.16
CA VAL A 436 17.93 -8.37 -6.84
C VAL A 436 18.01 -9.81 -6.31
N THR A 437 19.22 -10.32 -6.08
CA THR A 437 19.41 -11.68 -5.54
C THR A 437 18.87 -11.77 -4.10
N LEU A 438 19.14 -10.79 -3.26
CA LEU A 438 18.60 -10.70 -1.90
C LEU A 438 17.08 -10.59 -1.92
N ALA A 439 16.53 -9.70 -2.75
CA ALA A 439 15.09 -9.53 -2.90
C ALA A 439 14.40 -10.85 -3.32
N TYR A 440 15.01 -11.61 -4.24
CA TYR A 440 14.49 -12.93 -4.62
C TYR A 440 14.41 -13.90 -3.43
N VAL A 441 15.45 -13.96 -2.60
CA VAL A 441 15.46 -14.81 -1.39
C VAL A 441 14.40 -14.37 -0.41
N LEU A 442 14.27 -13.05 -0.14
CA LEU A 442 13.28 -12.49 0.77
C LEU A 442 11.85 -12.70 0.28
N LEU A 443 11.59 -12.51 -1.02
CA LEU A 443 10.28 -12.76 -1.63
C LEU A 443 9.85 -14.21 -1.49
N LYS A 444 10.77 -15.15 -1.76
CA LYS A 444 10.51 -16.59 -1.60
C LYS A 444 10.27 -16.95 -0.15
N PHE A 445 11.08 -16.41 0.76
CA PHE A 445 10.90 -16.63 2.19
C PHE A 445 9.56 -16.09 2.70
N ALA A 446 9.16 -14.88 2.31
CA ALA A 446 7.89 -14.29 2.69
C ALA A 446 6.68 -15.11 2.19
N ASP A 447 6.71 -15.54 0.92
CA ASP A 447 5.65 -16.38 0.36
C ASP A 447 5.52 -17.72 1.11
N ASP A 448 6.66 -18.38 1.35
CA ASP A 448 6.70 -19.69 2.01
C ASP A 448 6.32 -19.56 3.50
N LEU A 449 6.71 -18.43 4.17
CA LEU A 449 6.37 -18.14 5.56
C LEU A 449 4.86 -17.99 5.75
N TRP A 450 4.23 -17.11 4.96
CA TRP A 450 2.80 -16.86 5.11
C TRP A 450 1.95 -18.06 4.73
N THR A 451 2.38 -18.81 3.71
CA THR A 451 1.73 -20.07 3.35
C THR A 451 1.84 -21.10 4.48
N ALA A 452 3.00 -21.21 5.14
CA ALA A 452 3.19 -22.15 6.24
C ALA A 452 2.47 -21.73 7.54
N LEU A 453 2.30 -20.42 7.79
CA LEU A 453 1.62 -19.92 8.98
C LEU A 453 0.09 -19.92 8.85
N LEU A 454 -0.43 -19.45 7.73
CA LEU A 454 -1.85 -19.12 7.58
C LEU A 454 -2.61 -20.03 6.61
N SER A 455 -1.94 -20.90 5.81
CA SER A 455 -2.68 -21.78 4.92
C SER A 455 -3.58 -22.75 5.70
N SER A 456 -4.80 -22.96 5.22
CA SER A 456 -5.78 -23.88 5.81
C SER A 456 -5.28 -25.32 5.96
N ARG A 457 -4.29 -25.72 5.13
CA ARG A 457 -3.65 -27.04 5.10
C ARG A 457 -2.39 -27.13 5.95
N SER A 458 -1.97 -26.05 6.60
CA SER A 458 -0.79 -26.05 7.45
C SER A 458 -1.13 -26.47 8.87
N VAL A 459 -0.15 -27.05 9.61
CA VAL A 459 -0.33 -27.45 11.02
C VAL A 459 -0.73 -26.26 11.92
N THR A 460 -0.15 -25.09 11.65
CA THR A 460 -0.49 -23.83 12.34
C THR A 460 -1.88 -23.33 11.94
N GLY A 461 -2.24 -23.39 10.67
CA GLY A 461 -3.58 -23.05 10.19
C GLY A 461 -4.69 -23.94 10.78
N GLU A 462 -4.45 -25.24 10.89
CA GLU A 462 -5.39 -26.15 11.56
C GLU A 462 -5.58 -25.83 13.05
N ARG A 463 -4.50 -25.44 13.75
CA ARG A 463 -4.58 -25.00 15.15
C ARG A 463 -5.38 -23.71 15.30
N LEU A 464 -5.19 -22.75 14.39
CA LEU A 464 -5.96 -21.50 14.35
C LEU A 464 -7.44 -21.75 14.04
N GLN A 465 -7.76 -22.67 13.12
CA GLN A 465 -9.14 -23.06 12.85
C GLN A 465 -9.81 -23.65 14.09
N LYS A 466 -9.13 -24.58 14.79
CA LYS A 466 -9.67 -25.25 16.00
C LYS A 466 -9.72 -24.31 17.22
N GLY A 467 -8.75 -23.41 17.37
CA GLY A 467 -8.66 -22.52 18.52
C GLY A 467 -9.52 -21.26 18.43
N MET A 468 -9.65 -20.69 17.23
CA MET A 468 -10.35 -19.41 16.99
C MET A 468 -11.64 -19.57 16.16
N GLY A 469 -12.00 -20.77 15.72
CA GLY A 469 -13.19 -21.01 14.91
C GLY A 469 -13.14 -20.36 13.51
N LEU A 470 -11.96 -20.04 12.99
CA LEU A 470 -11.79 -19.35 11.71
C LEU A 470 -12.11 -20.28 10.54
N ARG A 471 -12.81 -19.76 9.53
CA ARG A 471 -13.13 -20.52 8.32
C ARG A 471 -11.85 -20.78 7.50
N PRO A 472 -11.68 -21.97 6.88
CA PRO A 472 -10.52 -22.29 6.06
C PRO A 472 -10.24 -21.26 4.97
N GLN A 473 -11.28 -20.74 4.34
CA GLN A 473 -11.18 -19.73 3.26
C GLN A 473 -10.61 -18.38 3.73
N THR A 474 -10.98 -17.92 4.94
CA THR A 474 -10.47 -16.67 5.49
C THR A 474 -8.98 -16.75 5.80
N LEU A 475 -8.48 -17.91 6.20
CA LEU A 475 -7.06 -18.16 6.43
C LEU A 475 -6.28 -18.18 5.11
N ASP A 476 -6.79 -18.82 4.06
CA ASP A 476 -6.14 -18.83 2.75
C ASP A 476 -6.14 -17.42 2.12
N GLN A 477 -7.21 -16.63 2.29
CA GLN A 477 -7.26 -15.22 1.89
C GLN A 477 -6.23 -14.38 2.65
N ALA A 478 -6.12 -14.56 3.96
CA ALA A 478 -5.13 -13.88 4.79
C ALA A 478 -3.69 -14.23 4.38
N ALA A 479 -3.41 -15.51 4.06
CA ALA A 479 -2.10 -15.94 3.58
C ALA A 479 -1.70 -15.22 2.28
N VAL A 480 -2.62 -15.15 1.31
CA VAL A 480 -2.41 -14.46 0.02
C VAL A 480 -2.22 -12.97 0.23
N LEU A 481 -3.03 -12.33 1.08
CA LEU A 481 -2.94 -10.90 1.37
C LEU A 481 -1.61 -10.54 2.06
N MET A 482 -1.22 -11.29 3.09
CA MET A 482 0.04 -11.07 3.81
C MET A 482 1.27 -11.31 2.95
N SER A 483 1.22 -12.34 2.06
CA SER A 483 2.26 -12.57 1.05
C SER A 483 2.37 -11.38 0.10
N ALA A 484 1.24 -10.84 -0.39
CA ALA A 484 1.22 -9.66 -1.26
C ALA A 484 1.77 -8.40 -0.57
N LEU A 485 1.37 -8.14 0.68
CA LEU A 485 1.88 -7.02 1.47
C LEU A 485 3.41 -7.13 1.67
N SER A 486 3.89 -8.33 1.98
CA SER A 486 5.34 -8.57 2.10
C SER A 486 6.08 -8.37 0.78
N ARG A 487 5.50 -8.75 -0.36
CA ARG A 487 6.09 -8.49 -1.68
C ARG A 487 6.20 -7.00 -1.98
N ILE A 488 5.16 -6.22 -1.65
CA ILE A 488 5.16 -4.76 -1.79
C ILE A 488 6.27 -4.16 -0.91
N LEU A 489 6.37 -4.60 0.35
CA LEU A 489 7.39 -4.14 1.28
C LEU A 489 8.81 -4.45 0.77
N VAL A 490 9.07 -5.70 0.36
CA VAL A 490 10.37 -6.10 -0.20
C VAL A 490 10.70 -5.32 -1.47
N PHE A 491 9.70 -5.10 -2.36
CA PHE A 491 9.88 -4.29 -3.55
C PHE A 491 10.25 -2.84 -3.21
N PHE A 492 9.57 -2.24 -2.24
CA PHE A 492 9.85 -0.88 -1.77
C PHE A 492 11.27 -0.77 -1.19
N TYR A 493 11.67 -1.72 -0.33
CA TYR A 493 13.04 -1.78 0.19
C TYR A 493 14.07 -2.04 -0.91
N MET A 494 13.76 -2.86 -1.91
CA MET A 494 14.63 -3.08 -3.07
C MET A 494 14.88 -1.78 -3.85
N VAL A 495 13.83 -0.98 -4.07
CA VAL A 495 13.96 0.32 -4.74
C VAL A 495 14.83 1.27 -3.91
N ILE A 496 14.58 1.36 -2.60
CA ILE A 496 15.42 2.18 -1.70
C ILE A 496 16.88 1.71 -1.72
N ALA A 497 17.12 0.40 -1.59
CA ALA A 497 18.47 -0.16 -1.61
C ALA A 497 19.18 0.06 -2.95
N PHE A 498 18.46 0.04 -4.07
CA PHE A 498 19.00 0.33 -5.40
C PHE A 498 19.48 1.77 -5.53
N ILE A 499 18.78 2.70 -4.89
CA ILE A 499 19.04 4.14 -4.94
C ILE A 499 20.14 4.54 -3.93
N ALA A 500 20.26 3.84 -2.81
CA ALA A 500 21.15 4.17 -1.71
C ALA A 500 22.62 4.48 -2.11
N PRO A 501 23.28 3.72 -3.01
CA PRO A 501 24.66 4.02 -3.41
C PRO A 501 24.83 5.31 -4.22
N LEU A 502 23.73 5.87 -4.73
CA LEU A 502 23.75 7.15 -5.49
C LEU A 502 23.78 8.37 -4.57
N GLY A 503 23.80 8.15 -3.24
CA GLY A 503 23.85 9.22 -2.23
C GLY A 503 22.60 10.12 -2.23
N SER A 504 21.47 9.62 -2.78
CA SER A 504 20.23 10.38 -2.91
C SER A 504 19.09 9.68 -2.15
N THR A 505 18.28 10.46 -1.44
CA THR A 505 17.02 9.97 -0.88
C THR A 505 15.96 9.82 -1.98
N PRO A 506 14.96 8.94 -1.82
CA PRO A 506 13.86 8.79 -2.79
C PRO A 506 13.14 10.12 -3.10
N GLY A 507 13.03 11.02 -2.11
CA GLY A 507 12.47 12.36 -2.28
C GLY A 507 13.35 13.27 -3.16
N GLU A 508 14.67 13.14 -3.04
CA GLU A 508 15.62 13.88 -3.86
C GLU A 508 15.63 13.43 -5.32
N LEU A 509 15.41 12.14 -5.58
CA LEU A 509 15.28 11.61 -6.94
C LEU A 509 14.00 12.09 -7.62
N ALA A 510 12.90 12.17 -6.87
CA ALA A 510 11.66 12.76 -7.39
C ALA A 510 11.85 14.25 -7.77
N GLN A 511 12.67 15.00 -7.01
CA GLN A 511 13.03 16.37 -7.36
C GLN A 511 14.07 16.46 -8.49
N ARG A 512 14.94 15.44 -8.67
CA ARG A 512 15.94 15.39 -9.76
C ARG A 512 15.31 15.24 -11.15
N SER A 513 14.24 14.48 -11.27
CA SER A 513 13.57 14.30 -12.57
C SER A 513 13.04 15.61 -13.17
N GLY A 514 12.89 16.66 -12.35
CA GLY A 514 12.47 18.00 -12.81
C GLY A 514 13.58 18.95 -13.25
N ARG A 515 14.87 18.56 -13.26
CA ARG A 515 15.98 19.51 -13.49
C ARG A 515 16.95 19.22 -14.65
N VAL A 516 16.70 18.18 -15.45
CA VAL A 516 17.43 18.04 -16.73
C VAL A 516 16.73 18.96 -17.74
N SER A 517 17.06 20.25 -17.66
CA SER A 517 16.31 21.29 -18.34
C SER A 517 16.96 21.73 -19.67
N THR A 518 16.45 21.19 -20.74
CA THR A 518 16.24 21.99 -21.96
C THR A 518 14.82 22.53 -21.90
N ARG A 519 14.65 23.78 -21.45
CA ARG A 519 13.34 24.43 -21.34
C ARG A 519 12.79 24.72 -22.70
N LEU A 520 11.83 23.95 -23.16
CA LEU A 520 11.00 24.26 -24.30
C LEU A 520 9.82 25.12 -23.82
N LYS A 521 9.87 26.43 -24.14
CA LYS A 521 8.73 27.33 -23.93
C LYS A 521 7.69 27.11 -25.03
N VAL A 522 6.56 26.56 -24.70
CA VAL A 522 5.39 26.46 -25.57
C VAL A 522 4.27 27.29 -24.95
N GLY A 523 4.15 28.55 -25.33
CA GLY A 523 3.22 29.52 -24.77
C GLY A 523 3.52 29.84 -23.29
N GLU A 524 2.51 29.81 -22.40
CA GLU A 524 2.68 30.02 -20.96
C GLU A 524 3.18 28.77 -20.21
N PHE A 525 3.37 27.64 -20.88
CA PHE A 525 3.85 26.40 -20.29
C PHE A 525 5.35 26.23 -20.53
N GLU A 526 6.10 26.24 -19.44
CA GLU A 526 7.49 25.80 -19.44
C GLU A 526 7.53 24.26 -19.31
N LEU A 527 7.62 23.57 -20.46
CA LEU A 527 7.78 22.12 -20.48
C LEU A 527 9.27 21.77 -20.39
N ASP A 528 9.64 21.14 -19.32
CA ASP A 528 10.95 20.55 -19.13
C ASP A 528 11.02 19.18 -19.82
N SER A 529 12.03 18.97 -20.68
CA SER A 529 12.22 17.68 -21.35
C SER A 529 12.40 16.51 -20.39
N GLY A 530 12.97 16.76 -19.20
CA GLY A 530 13.08 15.79 -18.11
C GLY A 530 11.72 15.42 -17.51
N ALA A 531 10.82 16.40 -17.38
CA ALA A 531 9.45 16.18 -16.90
C ALA A 531 8.64 15.33 -17.88
N ILE A 532 8.83 15.51 -19.19
CA ILE A 532 8.17 14.70 -20.22
C ILE A 532 8.65 13.24 -20.13
N LEU A 533 9.96 13.02 -20.10
CA LEU A 533 10.52 11.67 -19.95
C LEU A 533 10.12 11.03 -18.64
N GLY A 534 10.12 11.78 -17.54
CA GLY A 534 9.65 11.34 -16.23
C GLY A 534 8.17 10.92 -16.25
N SER A 535 7.32 11.71 -16.89
CA SER A 535 5.89 11.40 -17.04
C SER A 535 5.67 10.14 -17.89
N ILE A 536 6.38 9.99 -19.01
CA ILE A 536 6.33 8.77 -19.82
C ILE A 536 6.80 7.55 -19.01
N ALA A 537 7.86 7.69 -18.22
CA ALA A 537 8.34 6.63 -17.34
C ALA A 537 7.29 6.25 -16.28
N VAL A 538 6.66 7.24 -15.63
CA VAL A 538 5.57 7.03 -14.67
C VAL A 538 4.39 6.30 -15.32
N LEU A 539 4.00 6.68 -16.54
CA LEU A 539 2.94 5.98 -17.28
C LEU A 539 3.33 4.54 -17.57
N ALA A 540 4.52 4.31 -18.14
CA ALA A 540 4.98 2.98 -18.52
C ALA A 540 5.09 2.03 -17.30
N VAL A 541 5.75 2.49 -16.23
CA VAL A 541 5.92 1.73 -14.99
C VAL A 541 4.58 1.56 -14.27
N GLY A 542 3.77 2.62 -14.19
CA GLY A 542 2.46 2.59 -13.56
C GLY A 542 1.51 1.59 -14.22
N PHE A 543 1.38 1.61 -15.54
CA PHE A 543 0.53 0.64 -16.25
C PHE A 543 1.09 -0.78 -16.18
N LEU A 544 2.42 -0.97 -16.17
CA LEU A 544 3.03 -2.28 -15.94
C LEU A 544 2.67 -2.82 -14.56
N LEU A 545 2.79 -2.00 -13.51
CA LEU A 545 2.43 -2.37 -12.14
C LEU A 545 0.94 -2.66 -12.01
N LEU A 546 0.08 -1.84 -12.62
CA LEU A 546 -1.36 -2.05 -12.63
C LEU A 546 -1.72 -3.38 -13.31
N ARG A 547 -1.07 -3.70 -14.44
CA ARG A 547 -1.26 -4.98 -15.13
C ARG A 547 -0.80 -6.17 -14.28
N MET A 548 0.32 -6.04 -13.57
CA MET A 548 0.81 -7.07 -12.65
C MET A 548 -0.15 -7.25 -11.46
N PHE A 549 -0.63 -6.14 -10.87
CA PHE A 549 -1.60 -6.14 -9.79
C PHE A 549 -2.93 -6.77 -10.20
N LYS A 550 -3.46 -6.38 -11.38
CA LYS A 550 -4.67 -6.97 -11.94
C LYS A 550 -4.53 -8.49 -12.13
N ARG A 551 -3.42 -8.95 -12.72
CA ARG A 551 -3.14 -10.40 -12.89
C ARG A 551 -3.04 -11.13 -11.56
N TRP A 552 -2.40 -10.53 -10.56
CA TRP A 552 -2.31 -11.09 -9.23
C TRP A 552 -3.70 -11.19 -8.58
N LEU A 553 -4.51 -10.14 -8.70
CA LEU A 553 -5.87 -10.10 -8.17
C LEU A 553 -6.74 -11.22 -8.80
N GLU A 554 -6.73 -11.33 -10.14
CA GLU A 554 -7.51 -12.30 -10.89
C GLU A 554 -7.05 -13.75 -10.67
N ASN A 555 -5.74 -13.98 -10.58
CA ASN A 555 -5.19 -15.33 -10.54
C ASN A 555 -4.93 -15.86 -9.13
N SER A 556 -4.73 -14.97 -8.14
CA SER A 556 -4.30 -15.38 -6.79
C SER A 556 -5.31 -15.05 -5.69
N TYR A 557 -5.95 -13.88 -5.73
CA TYR A 557 -6.84 -13.43 -4.66
C TYR A 557 -8.32 -13.77 -4.92
N LEU A 558 -8.87 -13.35 -6.05
CA LEU A 558 -10.28 -13.53 -6.38
C LEU A 558 -10.72 -15.01 -6.48
N PRO A 559 -9.90 -15.97 -6.94
CA PRO A 559 -10.30 -17.38 -6.95
C PRO A 559 -10.56 -17.95 -5.56
N ASN A 560 -9.89 -17.41 -4.52
CA ASN A 560 -10.07 -17.83 -3.13
C ASN A 560 -11.28 -17.15 -2.44
N THR A 561 -12.05 -16.34 -3.17
CA THR A 561 -13.29 -15.71 -2.68
C THR A 561 -14.51 -16.48 -3.13
N GLN A 562 -15.62 -16.38 -2.39
CA GLN A 562 -16.92 -16.98 -2.75
C GLN A 562 -17.72 -16.14 -3.76
N LEU A 563 -17.08 -15.17 -4.41
CA LEU A 563 -17.74 -14.28 -5.35
C LEU A 563 -18.05 -15.00 -6.67
N GLU A 564 -19.18 -14.69 -7.27
CA GLU A 564 -19.56 -15.16 -8.60
C GLU A 564 -18.60 -14.60 -9.68
N ALA A 565 -18.47 -15.32 -10.80
CA ALA A 565 -17.55 -14.95 -11.89
C ALA A 565 -17.80 -13.53 -12.43
N GLY A 566 -19.06 -13.11 -12.55
CA GLY A 566 -19.44 -11.77 -12.98
C GLY A 566 -18.96 -10.69 -12.01
N MET A 567 -19.12 -10.92 -10.70
CA MET A 567 -18.67 -9.97 -9.67
C MET A 567 -17.15 -9.86 -9.61
N ARG A 568 -16.42 -10.96 -9.78
CA ARG A 568 -14.94 -10.95 -9.85
C ARG A 568 -14.44 -10.10 -11.00
N SER A 569 -15.05 -10.24 -12.18
CA SER A 569 -14.72 -9.43 -13.37
C SER A 569 -15.01 -7.96 -13.15
N SER A 570 -16.16 -7.63 -12.54
CA SER A 570 -16.55 -6.24 -12.25
C SER A 570 -15.58 -5.55 -11.27
N ILE A 571 -15.18 -6.25 -10.18
CA ILE A 571 -14.21 -5.74 -9.21
C ILE A 571 -12.85 -5.50 -9.87
N SER A 572 -12.36 -6.46 -10.68
CA SER A 572 -11.08 -6.32 -11.39
C SER A 572 -11.09 -5.13 -12.36
N THR A 573 -12.21 -4.93 -13.08
CA THR A 573 -12.38 -3.84 -14.03
C THR A 573 -12.45 -2.48 -13.32
N LEU A 574 -13.25 -2.36 -12.26
CA LEU A 574 -13.36 -1.13 -11.46
C LEU A 574 -12.00 -0.71 -10.89
N LEU A 575 -11.27 -1.66 -10.32
CA LEU A 575 -9.95 -1.41 -9.74
C LEU A 575 -8.93 -0.99 -10.81
N SER A 576 -9.07 -1.54 -12.04
CA SER A 576 -8.25 -1.13 -13.18
C SER A 576 -8.53 0.31 -13.60
N TYR A 577 -9.79 0.77 -13.57
CA TYR A 577 -10.15 2.15 -13.87
C TYR A 577 -9.61 3.11 -12.80
N VAL A 578 -9.81 2.81 -11.53
CA VAL A 578 -9.28 3.61 -10.42
C VAL A 578 -7.75 3.70 -10.50
N GLY A 579 -7.08 2.57 -10.75
CA GLY A 579 -5.63 2.53 -10.92
C GLY A 579 -5.15 3.35 -12.12
N ALA A 580 -5.85 3.29 -13.26
CA ALA A 580 -5.51 4.08 -14.44
C ALA A 580 -5.64 5.59 -14.19
N VAL A 581 -6.71 6.03 -13.52
CA VAL A 581 -6.92 7.44 -13.13
C VAL A 581 -5.80 7.92 -12.22
N LEU A 582 -5.41 7.10 -11.22
CA LEU A 582 -4.32 7.42 -10.30
C LEU A 582 -2.97 7.57 -11.04
N ILE A 583 -2.66 6.64 -11.96
CA ILE A 583 -1.43 6.68 -12.77
C ILE A 583 -1.40 7.94 -13.64
N ILE A 584 -2.53 8.30 -14.27
CA ILE A 584 -2.63 9.51 -15.08
C ILE A 584 -2.41 10.76 -14.19
N ALA A 585 -3.02 10.82 -13.01
CA ALA A 585 -2.82 11.91 -12.06
C ALA A 585 -1.35 12.05 -11.62
N LEU A 586 -0.68 10.93 -11.34
CA LEU A 586 0.75 10.91 -11.01
C LEU A 586 1.62 11.36 -12.19
N ALA A 587 1.27 10.96 -13.42
CA ALA A 587 1.97 11.38 -14.62
C ALA A 587 1.80 12.88 -14.91
N LEU A 588 0.61 13.43 -14.70
CA LEU A 588 0.36 14.88 -14.78
C LEU A 588 1.14 15.64 -13.70
N SER A 589 1.22 15.10 -12.49
CA SER A 589 2.05 15.66 -11.43
C SER A 589 3.55 15.65 -11.79
N ALA A 590 4.03 14.57 -12.43
CA ALA A 590 5.40 14.47 -12.92
C ALA A 590 5.68 15.46 -14.07
N LEU A 591 4.68 15.86 -14.85
CA LEU A 591 4.76 16.93 -15.87
C LEU A 591 4.85 18.35 -15.25
N GLY A 592 4.77 18.48 -13.92
CA GLY A 592 4.79 19.77 -13.23
C GLY A 592 3.41 20.41 -13.04
N ILE A 593 2.32 19.72 -13.39
CA ILE A 593 0.97 20.17 -13.07
C ILE A 593 0.76 20.02 -11.56
N GLY A 594 0.66 21.14 -10.87
CA GLY A 594 0.51 21.15 -9.41
C GLY A 594 -0.67 20.30 -8.93
N VAL A 595 -0.47 19.53 -7.87
CA VAL A 595 -1.48 18.64 -7.26
C VAL A 595 -2.79 19.40 -6.97
N ASN A 596 -2.71 20.69 -6.64
CA ASN A 596 -3.89 21.53 -6.42
C ASN A 596 -4.77 21.65 -7.67
N ARG A 597 -4.19 21.79 -8.86
CA ARG A 597 -4.97 21.85 -10.12
C ARG A 597 -5.66 20.51 -10.41
N ILE A 598 -4.96 19.42 -10.19
CA ILE A 598 -5.52 18.07 -10.32
C ILE A 598 -6.65 17.86 -9.30
N ALA A 599 -6.48 18.35 -8.05
CA ALA A 599 -7.48 18.27 -7.01
C ALA A 599 -8.75 19.06 -7.36
N TRP A 600 -8.64 20.24 -7.99
CA TRP A 600 -9.79 21.00 -8.49
C TRP A 600 -10.60 20.23 -9.52
N VAL A 601 -9.92 19.63 -10.51
CA VAL A 601 -10.58 18.80 -11.52
C VAL A 601 -11.20 17.56 -10.90
N ALA A 602 -10.48 16.88 -10.01
CA ALA A 602 -10.98 15.72 -9.28
C ALA A 602 -12.20 16.07 -8.42
N SER A 603 -12.22 17.25 -7.77
CA SER A 603 -13.36 17.72 -7.00
C SER A 603 -14.58 17.96 -7.88
N ALA A 604 -14.43 18.65 -9.02
CA ALA A 604 -15.52 18.85 -9.96
C ALA A 604 -16.07 17.52 -10.51
N LEU A 605 -15.18 16.59 -10.87
CA LEU A 605 -15.54 15.25 -11.32
C LEU A 605 -16.25 14.44 -10.22
N SER A 606 -15.78 14.55 -8.97
CA SER A 606 -16.35 13.86 -7.81
C SER A 606 -17.79 14.29 -7.56
N VAL A 607 -18.11 15.60 -7.73
CA VAL A 607 -19.49 16.12 -7.65
C VAL A 607 -20.37 15.47 -8.73
N GLY A 608 -19.89 15.42 -9.98
CA GLY A 608 -20.62 14.78 -11.08
C GLY A 608 -20.85 13.27 -10.84
N ILE A 609 -19.81 12.56 -10.39
CA ILE A 609 -19.91 11.14 -10.02
C ILE A 609 -20.85 10.98 -8.82
N GLY A 610 -20.80 11.89 -7.84
CA GLY A 610 -21.68 11.88 -6.66
C GLY A 610 -23.16 11.96 -7.06
N PHE A 611 -23.54 12.87 -7.97
CA PHE A 611 -24.89 12.94 -8.51
C PHE A 611 -25.28 11.68 -9.29
N GLY A 612 -24.34 11.13 -10.08
CA GLY A 612 -24.59 9.86 -10.81
C GLY A 612 -24.79 8.64 -9.90
N LEU A 613 -24.15 8.62 -8.75
CA LEU A 613 -24.23 7.54 -7.76
C LEU A 613 -25.31 7.76 -6.68
N GLN A 614 -25.93 8.94 -6.64
CA GLN A 614 -26.90 9.35 -5.61
C GLN A 614 -28.01 8.30 -5.39
N ALA A 615 -28.65 7.84 -6.47
CA ALA A 615 -29.70 6.84 -6.37
C ALA A 615 -29.20 5.49 -5.83
N ILE A 616 -27.98 5.10 -6.15
CA ILE A 616 -27.39 3.84 -5.68
C ILE A 616 -27.13 3.92 -4.18
N VAL A 617 -26.51 5.01 -3.73
CA VAL A 617 -26.21 5.26 -2.31
C VAL A 617 -27.51 5.37 -1.50
N GLN A 618 -28.51 6.09 -2.01
CA GLN A 618 -29.83 6.21 -1.38
C GLN A 618 -30.49 4.87 -1.19
N ASN A 619 -30.48 4.00 -2.19
CA ASN A 619 -31.05 2.66 -2.09
C ASN A 619 -30.29 1.76 -1.14
N PHE A 620 -28.96 1.87 -1.09
CA PHE A 620 -28.11 1.14 -0.16
C PHE A 620 -28.41 1.53 1.30
N ILE A 621 -28.43 2.84 1.59
CA ILE A 621 -28.71 3.37 2.93
C ILE A 621 -30.14 2.98 3.35
N SER A 622 -31.13 3.12 2.44
CA SER A 622 -32.51 2.69 2.69
C SER A 622 -32.59 1.18 3.00
N GLY A 623 -31.82 0.35 2.31
CA GLY A 623 -31.72 -1.08 2.61
C GLY A 623 -31.17 -1.37 4.00
N LEU A 624 -30.14 -0.63 4.44
CA LEU A 624 -29.63 -0.72 5.82
C LEU A 624 -30.65 -0.31 6.86
N ILE A 625 -31.40 0.78 6.62
CA ILE A 625 -32.48 1.24 7.50
C ILE A 625 -33.59 0.18 7.61
N LEU A 626 -34.03 -0.39 6.47
CA LEU A 626 -35.03 -1.46 6.46
C LEU A 626 -34.59 -2.69 7.28
N LEU A 627 -33.31 -3.07 7.23
CA LEU A 627 -32.78 -4.20 8.00
C LEU A 627 -32.58 -3.86 9.49
N ALA A 628 -32.27 -2.60 9.83
CA ALA A 628 -32.05 -2.14 11.19
C ALA A 628 -33.37 -1.88 11.93
N GLU A 629 -34.26 -1.06 11.38
CA GLU A 629 -35.53 -0.66 12.00
C GLU A 629 -36.63 -1.68 11.76
N ARG A 630 -36.55 -2.46 10.72
CA ARG A 630 -37.47 -3.53 10.34
C ARG A 630 -38.93 -3.10 10.24
N PRO A 631 -39.26 -1.98 9.58
CA PRO A 631 -40.66 -1.60 9.36
C PRO A 631 -41.39 -2.60 8.45
N VAL A 632 -40.61 -3.33 7.67
CA VAL A 632 -41.07 -4.44 6.82
C VAL A 632 -40.12 -5.62 6.99
N LYS A 633 -40.64 -6.83 7.12
CA LYS A 633 -39.87 -8.09 7.28
C LYS A 633 -40.15 -9.04 6.12
N VAL A 634 -39.22 -9.95 5.90
CA VAL A 634 -39.47 -11.10 4.98
C VAL A 634 -40.68 -11.90 5.47
N GLY A 635 -41.64 -12.10 4.61
CA GLY A 635 -42.90 -12.75 4.91
C GLY A 635 -44.07 -11.78 5.20
N ASP A 636 -43.83 -10.49 5.36
CA ASP A 636 -44.90 -9.49 5.50
C ASP A 636 -45.66 -9.29 4.19
N TRP A 637 -46.98 -9.07 4.31
CA TRP A 637 -47.84 -8.65 3.22
C TRP A 637 -47.92 -7.13 3.21
N VAL A 638 -47.42 -6.54 2.14
CA VAL A 638 -47.36 -5.09 1.98
C VAL A 638 -48.13 -4.59 0.77
N VAL A 639 -48.65 -3.37 0.89
CA VAL A 639 -49.30 -2.64 -0.18
C VAL A 639 -48.48 -1.38 -0.48
N LEU A 640 -48.03 -1.27 -1.71
CA LEU A 640 -47.20 -0.17 -2.20
C LEU A 640 -47.87 0.44 -3.44
N GLY A 641 -48.52 1.60 -3.25
CA GLY A 641 -49.36 2.17 -4.30
C GLY A 641 -50.54 1.25 -4.68
N THR A 642 -50.58 0.81 -5.94
CA THR A 642 -51.60 -0.13 -6.45
C THR A 642 -51.18 -1.59 -6.37
N SER A 643 -49.93 -1.89 -6.02
CA SER A 643 -49.37 -3.23 -5.99
C SER A 643 -49.36 -3.78 -4.55
N GLU A 644 -49.82 -5.03 -4.40
CA GLU A 644 -49.79 -5.73 -3.13
C GLU A 644 -49.19 -7.13 -3.26
N GLY A 645 -48.43 -7.54 -2.22
CA GLY A 645 -47.77 -8.82 -2.24
C GLY A 645 -46.94 -9.13 -1.02
N ASP A 646 -46.36 -10.31 -1.02
CA ASP A 646 -45.51 -10.82 0.08
C ASP A 646 -44.04 -10.45 -0.15
N VAL A 647 -43.37 -9.89 0.86
CA VAL A 647 -41.93 -9.63 0.84
C VAL A 647 -41.15 -10.93 0.88
N ARG A 648 -40.45 -11.26 -0.19
CA ARG A 648 -39.67 -12.51 -0.33
C ARG A 648 -38.25 -12.35 0.15
N ARG A 649 -37.61 -11.25 -0.25
CA ARG A 649 -36.21 -10.95 0.07
C ARG A 649 -35.98 -9.45 0.11
N ILE A 650 -35.20 -9.04 1.07
CA ILE A 650 -34.65 -7.67 1.15
C ILE A 650 -33.18 -7.76 0.77
N ASN A 651 -32.83 -7.31 -0.43
CA ASN A 651 -31.46 -7.26 -0.93
C ASN A 651 -30.84 -5.87 -0.62
N VAL A 652 -29.56 -5.72 -0.91
CA VAL A 652 -28.79 -4.49 -0.63
C VAL A 652 -29.40 -3.21 -1.21
N ARG A 653 -29.98 -3.28 -2.42
CA ARG A 653 -30.53 -2.11 -3.15
C ARG A 653 -32.02 -2.18 -3.45
N ALA A 654 -32.62 -3.34 -3.40
CA ALA A 654 -34.01 -3.55 -3.79
C ALA A 654 -34.63 -4.68 -2.96
N THR A 655 -35.92 -4.59 -2.73
CA THR A 655 -36.75 -5.59 -2.08
C THR A 655 -37.58 -6.31 -3.11
N GLU A 656 -37.65 -7.63 -3.04
CA GLU A 656 -38.44 -8.50 -3.90
C GLU A 656 -39.79 -8.80 -3.25
N ILE A 657 -40.87 -8.44 -3.93
CA ILE A 657 -42.23 -8.68 -3.51
C ILE A 657 -42.86 -9.68 -4.47
N GLN A 658 -43.45 -10.74 -3.97
CA GLN A 658 -44.26 -11.68 -4.76
C GLN A 658 -45.70 -11.21 -4.81
N LEU A 659 -46.20 -10.89 -5.99
CA LEU A 659 -47.59 -10.49 -6.22
C LEU A 659 -48.55 -11.72 -6.20
N GLY A 660 -49.86 -11.47 -6.14
CA GLY A 660 -50.88 -12.52 -6.14
C GLY A 660 -50.89 -13.38 -7.40
N ASP A 661 -50.47 -12.88 -8.56
CA ASP A 661 -50.31 -13.59 -9.83
C ASP A 661 -49.01 -14.41 -9.91
N ARG A 662 -48.22 -14.46 -8.79
CA ARG A 662 -46.92 -15.12 -8.63
C ARG A 662 -45.77 -14.41 -9.37
N SER A 663 -45.97 -13.26 -10.00
CA SER A 663 -44.87 -12.45 -10.51
C SER A 663 -44.08 -11.85 -9.36
N THR A 664 -42.80 -11.52 -9.63
CA THR A 664 -41.90 -10.84 -8.66
C THR A 664 -41.75 -9.40 -9.04
N LEU A 665 -42.19 -8.50 -8.16
CA LEU A 665 -41.97 -7.07 -8.26
C LEU A 665 -40.67 -6.70 -7.55
N ILE A 666 -39.72 -6.07 -8.24
CA ILE A 666 -38.49 -5.58 -7.68
C ILE A 666 -38.64 -4.11 -7.39
N VAL A 667 -38.69 -3.75 -6.11
CA VAL A 667 -38.90 -2.37 -5.64
C VAL A 667 -37.59 -1.82 -5.07
N PRO A 668 -37.09 -0.64 -5.52
CA PRO A 668 -35.96 0.03 -4.92
C PRO A 668 -36.19 0.25 -3.41
N ASN A 669 -35.18 0.00 -2.59
CA ASN A 669 -35.34 0.14 -1.13
C ASN A 669 -35.72 1.58 -0.69
N SER A 670 -35.28 2.58 -1.45
CA SER A 670 -35.63 3.98 -1.19
C SER A 670 -37.14 4.22 -1.23
N GLU A 671 -37.90 3.48 -2.02
CA GLU A 671 -39.36 3.65 -2.08
C GLU A 671 -40.03 3.27 -0.77
N PHE A 672 -39.52 2.25 -0.06
CA PHE A 672 -40.03 1.85 1.25
C PHE A 672 -39.81 2.89 2.35
N ILE A 673 -38.81 3.75 2.18
CA ILE A 673 -38.47 4.80 3.16
C ILE A 673 -39.12 6.14 2.80
N THR A 674 -39.24 6.44 1.50
CA THR A 674 -39.72 7.76 1.02
C THR A 674 -41.20 7.79 0.70
N LYS A 675 -41.83 6.63 0.42
CA LYS A 675 -43.25 6.52 0.11
C LYS A 675 -44.02 5.90 1.27
N THR A 676 -45.30 6.17 1.33
CA THR A 676 -46.21 5.51 2.28
C THR A 676 -46.35 4.05 1.92
N VAL A 677 -45.98 3.18 2.83
CA VAL A 677 -46.13 1.71 2.72
C VAL A 677 -47.12 1.25 3.76
N ARG A 678 -48.14 0.52 3.36
CA ARG A 678 -49.07 -0.10 4.28
C ARG A 678 -48.65 -1.56 4.51
N ASN A 679 -48.17 -1.86 5.69
CA ASN A 679 -47.88 -3.23 6.10
C ASN A 679 -49.11 -3.84 6.77
N MET A 680 -49.63 -4.91 6.17
CA MET A 680 -50.88 -5.54 6.60
C MET A 680 -50.67 -6.56 7.73
N THR A 681 -49.42 -6.91 8.07
CA THR A 681 -49.07 -8.01 8.98
C THR A 681 -48.12 -7.60 10.12
N LEU A 682 -47.67 -6.35 10.17
CA LEU A 682 -46.64 -5.90 11.10
C LEU A 682 -47.02 -5.98 12.59
N ALA A 683 -48.15 -5.38 12.94
CA ALA A 683 -48.57 -5.24 14.34
C ALA A 683 -49.73 -6.18 14.71
N ASN A 684 -50.65 -6.37 13.82
CA ASN A 684 -51.84 -7.22 14.04
C ASN A 684 -52.12 -8.00 12.77
N ALA A 685 -52.13 -9.33 12.88
CA ALA A 685 -52.33 -10.19 11.73
C ALA A 685 -53.78 -10.32 11.31
N GLU A 686 -54.70 -9.59 11.96
CA GLU A 686 -56.16 -9.67 11.68
C GLU A 686 -56.51 -8.96 10.37
N GLY A 687 -57.27 -9.61 9.53
CA GLY A 687 -57.80 -9.08 8.30
C GLY A 687 -59.20 -8.51 8.48
N ARG A 688 -59.44 -7.27 8.02
CA ARG A 688 -60.79 -6.69 8.01
C ARG A 688 -61.53 -7.15 6.74
N VAL A 689 -62.71 -7.77 6.94
CA VAL A 689 -63.70 -8.06 5.87
C VAL A 689 -64.72 -6.96 5.88
N LEU A 690 -64.91 -6.31 4.74
CA LEU A 690 -65.90 -5.25 4.51
C LEU A 690 -66.85 -5.65 3.39
N ILE A 691 -68.16 -5.72 3.72
CA ILE A 691 -69.21 -6.02 2.75
C ILE A 691 -70.15 -4.82 2.72
N ARG A 692 -70.27 -4.21 1.57
CA ARG A 692 -71.32 -3.19 1.30
C ARG A 692 -72.41 -3.83 0.48
N LEU A 693 -73.65 -3.73 0.96
CA LEU A 693 -74.82 -4.32 0.34
C LEU A 693 -75.87 -3.25 0.12
N PRO A 694 -76.13 -2.82 -1.11
CA PRO A 694 -77.22 -1.91 -1.41
C PRO A 694 -78.52 -2.69 -1.48
N MET A 695 -79.59 -2.19 -0.79
CA MET A 695 -80.96 -2.77 -0.76
C MET A 695 -81.97 -1.69 -1.04
N PRO A 696 -83.16 -2.07 -1.62
CA PRO A 696 -84.24 -1.11 -1.88
C PRO A 696 -84.75 -0.42 -0.62
N LEU A 697 -85.22 0.84 -0.71
CA LEU A 697 -85.80 1.60 0.42
C LEU A 697 -87.03 0.92 1.08
N THR A 698 -87.69 0.03 0.39
CA THR A 698 -88.86 -0.71 0.89
C THR A 698 -88.48 -1.91 1.75
N THR A 699 -87.18 -2.24 1.81
CA THR A 699 -86.73 -3.45 2.54
C THR A 699 -86.71 -3.19 4.05
N ASP A 700 -87.12 -4.24 4.88
CA ASP A 700 -87.00 -4.20 6.31
C ASP A 700 -85.45 -4.15 6.70
N ALA A 701 -85.07 -3.01 7.21
CA ALA A 701 -83.68 -2.78 7.55
C ALA A 701 -83.18 -3.62 8.75
N GLN A 702 -84.09 -3.98 9.68
CA GLN A 702 -83.70 -4.81 10.83
C GLN A 702 -83.50 -6.23 10.43
N GLN A 703 -84.35 -6.74 9.55
CA GLN A 703 -84.25 -8.08 9.05
C GLN A 703 -82.96 -8.25 8.21
N VAL A 704 -82.59 -7.35 7.35
CA VAL A 704 -81.37 -7.43 6.60
C VAL A 704 -80.14 -7.36 7.52
N ARG A 705 -80.11 -6.44 8.48
CA ARG A 705 -79.06 -6.34 9.50
C ARG A 705 -78.90 -7.69 10.25
N ASN A 706 -80.01 -8.32 10.72
CA ASN A 706 -79.94 -9.58 11.45
C ASN A 706 -79.36 -10.70 10.57
N ILE A 707 -79.81 -10.80 9.32
CA ILE A 707 -79.33 -11.82 8.37
C ILE A 707 -77.80 -11.62 8.15
N MET A 708 -77.38 -10.42 7.89
CA MET A 708 -75.94 -10.11 7.68
C MET A 708 -75.12 -10.40 8.94
N LEU A 709 -75.65 -10.09 10.12
CA LEU A 709 -74.99 -10.34 11.41
C LEU A 709 -74.84 -11.80 11.69
N GLU A 710 -75.92 -12.54 11.49
CA GLU A 710 -75.96 -14.01 11.69
C GLU A 710 -75.00 -14.73 10.72
N ALA A 711 -75.03 -14.35 9.44
CA ALA A 711 -74.06 -14.87 8.47
C ALA A 711 -72.60 -14.61 8.90
N CYS A 712 -72.28 -13.42 9.41
CA CYS A 712 -70.95 -13.10 9.89
C CYS A 712 -70.59 -13.92 11.15
N ARG A 713 -71.49 -14.07 12.11
CA ARG A 713 -71.28 -14.86 13.34
C ARG A 713 -71.23 -16.38 13.08
N GLY A 714 -71.94 -16.88 12.11
CA GLY A 714 -71.93 -18.27 11.72
C GLY A 714 -70.76 -18.77 10.95
N HIS A 715 -69.88 -17.89 10.43
CA HIS A 715 -68.77 -18.25 9.58
C HIS A 715 -67.54 -18.65 10.42
N ALA A 716 -67.00 -19.87 10.23
CA ALA A 716 -65.97 -20.48 11.05
C ALA A 716 -64.64 -19.68 11.09
N SER A 717 -64.35 -18.89 10.06
CA SER A 717 -63.12 -18.11 9.96
C SER A 717 -63.28 -16.66 10.44
N VAL A 718 -64.48 -16.25 10.88
CA VAL A 718 -64.71 -14.90 11.45
C VAL A 718 -64.36 -14.95 12.95
N LEU A 719 -63.56 -13.96 13.38
CA LEU A 719 -63.19 -13.88 14.80
C LEU A 719 -64.39 -13.41 15.66
N PRO A 720 -64.55 -13.96 16.86
CA PRO A 720 -65.57 -13.54 17.82
C PRO A 720 -65.21 -12.18 18.46
N THR A 721 -63.94 -11.80 18.48
CA THR A 721 -63.42 -10.53 18.99
C THR A 721 -62.38 -9.98 18.03
N PRO A 722 -62.56 -8.76 17.48
CA PRO A 722 -63.69 -7.87 17.64
C PRO A 722 -65.00 -8.44 17.06
N GLU A 723 -66.13 -8.24 17.75
CA GLU A 723 -67.44 -8.77 17.33
C GLU A 723 -67.85 -8.22 15.96
N PRO A 724 -68.37 -9.06 15.07
CA PRO A 724 -68.93 -8.57 13.75
C PRO A 724 -70.03 -7.54 13.99
N SER A 725 -69.96 -6.45 13.23
CA SER A 725 -70.92 -5.35 13.30
C SER A 725 -71.53 -5.09 11.93
N VAL A 726 -72.87 -4.79 11.97
CA VAL A 726 -73.58 -4.37 10.74
C VAL A 726 -74.23 -3.04 11.01
N THR A 727 -73.92 -2.06 10.19
CA THR A 727 -74.45 -0.69 10.25
C THR A 727 -75.14 -0.31 8.96
N LEU A 728 -76.12 0.57 9.04
CA LEU A 728 -76.65 1.27 7.87
C LEU A 728 -75.69 2.46 7.60
N ASP A 729 -74.90 2.37 6.50
CA ASP A 729 -73.92 3.38 6.12
C ASP A 729 -74.55 4.67 5.58
N GLY A 730 -75.70 4.51 4.92
CA GLY A 730 -76.42 5.65 4.37
C GLY A 730 -77.44 5.25 3.30
N ILE A 731 -77.99 6.25 2.62
CA ILE A 731 -78.85 6.13 1.47
C ILE A 731 -78.09 6.68 0.25
N GLU A 732 -77.73 5.79 -0.68
CA GLU A 732 -77.00 6.18 -1.88
C GLU A 732 -77.84 5.77 -3.14
N ASN A 733 -78.07 6.68 -4.05
CA ASN A 733 -78.82 6.44 -5.32
C ASN A 733 -80.24 5.82 -5.07
N GLY A 734 -80.91 6.22 -3.98
CA GLY A 734 -82.21 5.69 -3.64
C GLY A 734 -82.19 4.25 -3.06
N LEU A 735 -81.11 3.78 -2.59
CA LEU A 735 -80.89 2.47 -1.96
C LEU A 735 -80.33 2.58 -0.53
N LEU A 736 -80.83 1.74 0.37
CA LEU A 736 -80.22 1.57 1.69
C LEU A 736 -78.88 0.84 1.54
N VAL A 737 -77.77 1.46 1.96
CA VAL A 737 -76.47 0.82 1.95
C VAL A 737 -76.13 0.28 3.32
N PHE A 738 -76.12 -1.08 3.45
CA PHE A 738 -75.64 -1.76 4.66
C PHE A 738 -74.12 -2.04 4.56
N GLN A 739 -73.46 -1.86 5.66
CA GLN A 739 -72.04 -2.17 5.79
C GLN A 739 -71.83 -3.20 6.89
N ALA A 740 -71.40 -4.40 6.52
CA ALA A 740 -70.94 -5.41 7.51
C ALA A 740 -69.40 -5.35 7.61
N ILE A 741 -68.91 -5.29 8.85
CA ILE A 741 -67.50 -5.37 9.22
C ILE A 741 -67.29 -6.63 10.05
N ALA A 742 -66.41 -7.49 9.61
CA ALA A 742 -65.95 -8.67 10.34
C ALA A 742 -64.44 -8.74 10.31
N PHE A 743 -63.84 -9.45 11.26
CA PHE A 743 -62.37 -9.65 11.30
C PHE A 743 -62.05 -11.14 11.16
N VAL A 744 -60.96 -11.44 10.48
CA VAL A 744 -60.44 -12.78 10.26
C VAL A 744 -59.02 -12.91 10.78
N PRO A 745 -58.52 -14.12 11.19
CA PRO A 745 -57.18 -14.28 11.79
C PRO A 745 -56.01 -13.87 10.89
N ASN A 746 -56.24 -13.81 9.55
CA ASN A 746 -55.19 -13.49 8.60
C ASN A 746 -55.75 -12.60 7.48
N PRO A 747 -55.13 -11.44 7.20
CA PRO A 747 -55.56 -10.53 6.13
C PRO A 747 -55.68 -11.20 4.76
N ARG A 748 -54.87 -12.23 4.47
CA ARG A 748 -54.92 -12.97 3.21
C ARG A 748 -56.21 -13.73 3.00
N MET A 749 -56.90 -14.11 4.09
CA MET A 749 -58.19 -14.81 4.05
C MET A 749 -59.36 -13.89 3.81
N ALA A 750 -59.17 -12.58 4.05
CA ALA A 750 -60.25 -11.60 4.02
C ALA A 750 -61.05 -11.60 2.68
N GLY A 751 -60.32 -11.74 1.55
CA GLY A 751 -60.94 -11.81 0.21
C GLY A 751 -61.80 -13.05 -0.01
N GLY A 752 -61.33 -14.24 0.42
CA GLY A 752 -62.03 -15.48 0.34
C GLY A 752 -63.28 -15.48 1.25
N VAL A 753 -63.08 -15.13 2.52
CA VAL A 753 -64.16 -15.06 3.52
C VAL A 753 -65.23 -14.02 3.10
N ARG A 754 -64.79 -12.87 2.50
CA ARG A 754 -65.77 -11.92 1.94
C ARG A 754 -66.65 -12.54 0.88
N SER A 755 -66.03 -13.32 -0.03
CA SER A 755 -66.79 -14.02 -1.07
C SER A 755 -67.75 -15.04 -0.46
N ASP A 756 -67.30 -15.86 0.46
CA ASP A 756 -68.12 -16.87 1.14
C ASP A 756 -69.30 -16.25 1.91
N LEU A 757 -69.02 -15.19 2.66
CA LEU A 757 -70.08 -14.45 3.36
C LEU A 757 -71.08 -13.83 2.38
N LEU A 758 -70.64 -13.32 1.24
CA LEU A 758 -71.57 -12.80 0.22
C LEU A 758 -72.49 -13.87 -0.33
N PHE A 759 -71.99 -15.07 -0.57
CA PHE A 759 -72.82 -16.22 -0.99
C PHE A 759 -73.85 -16.58 0.08
N VAL A 760 -73.44 -16.72 1.36
CA VAL A 760 -74.32 -17.04 2.49
C VAL A 760 -75.37 -15.94 2.69
N ILE A 761 -74.98 -14.66 2.64
CA ILE A 761 -75.91 -13.52 2.78
C ILE A 761 -76.93 -13.51 1.61
N LEU A 762 -76.42 -13.66 0.37
CA LEU A 762 -77.34 -13.67 -0.81
C LEU A 762 -78.33 -14.85 -0.75
N ASP A 763 -77.90 -16.01 -0.30
CA ASP A 763 -78.80 -17.17 -0.12
C ASP A 763 -79.83 -16.93 0.97
N ALA A 764 -79.41 -16.43 2.13
CA ALA A 764 -80.29 -16.08 3.23
C ALA A 764 -81.32 -14.97 2.86
N LEU A 765 -80.91 -13.99 2.11
CA LEU A 765 -81.81 -12.95 1.62
C LEU A 765 -82.86 -13.54 0.65
N ARG A 766 -82.50 -14.49 -0.24
CA ARG A 766 -83.45 -15.18 -1.13
C ARG A 766 -84.40 -16.02 -0.33
N HIS A 767 -84.01 -16.79 0.65
CA HIS A 767 -84.84 -17.54 1.54
C HIS A 767 -85.88 -16.69 2.33
N ALA A 768 -85.40 -15.46 2.77
CA ALA A 768 -86.27 -14.47 3.41
C ALA A 768 -87.14 -13.70 2.45
N GLN A 769 -87.12 -13.99 1.13
CA GLN A 769 -87.91 -13.34 0.07
C GLN A 769 -87.77 -11.84 0.02
N LEU A 770 -86.54 -11.31 0.42
CA LEU A 770 -86.24 -9.90 0.44
C LEU A 770 -85.79 -9.43 -0.98
N PRO A 771 -86.46 -8.41 -1.54
CA PRO A 771 -86.10 -7.92 -2.90
C PRO A 771 -84.65 -7.37 -2.91
N MET A 772 -83.82 -7.81 -3.86
CA MET A 772 -82.51 -7.28 -4.11
C MET A 772 -82.60 -6.05 -5.02
N ALA A 773 -81.68 -5.11 -4.84
CA ALA A 773 -81.68 -3.93 -5.70
C ALA A 773 -81.35 -4.32 -7.15
N VAL A 774 -82.20 -3.99 -8.05
CA VAL A 774 -81.98 -4.10 -9.48
C VAL A 774 -81.48 -2.74 -9.93
N TYR A 775 -80.28 -2.67 -10.42
CA TYR A 775 -79.86 -1.45 -11.14
C TYR A 775 -80.59 -1.37 -12.44
N VAL A 776 -81.71 -0.61 -12.48
CA VAL A 776 -82.32 -0.17 -13.71
C VAL A 776 -81.43 0.95 -14.23
N SER A 777 -80.54 0.68 -15.17
CA SER A 777 -79.92 1.71 -15.93
C SER A 777 -81.02 2.54 -16.56
N ALA A 778 -81.20 3.79 -16.16
CA ALA A 778 -82.16 4.71 -16.78
C ALA A 778 -81.83 4.69 -18.29
N PRO A 779 -82.85 4.45 -19.11
CA PRO A 779 -82.62 4.53 -20.53
C PRO A 779 -82.17 5.97 -20.85
N VAL A 780 -81.04 6.08 -21.52
CA VAL A 780 -80.56 7.33 -22.09
C VAL A 780 -81.70 7.87 -22.91
N PRO A 781 -82.18 9.08 -22.66
CA PRO A 781 -83.28 9.64 -23.45
C PRO A 781 -82.77 9.63 -24.90
N GLY A 782 -83.46 8.80 -25.74
CA GLY A 782 -83.11 8.70 -27.13
C GLY A 782 -83.40 10.04 -27.82
N THR A 783 -82.40 10.61 -28.42
CA THR A 783 -82.61 11.59 -29.50
C THR A 783 -83.36 10.90 -30.63
N LEU A 784 -84.64 11.10 -30.60
CA LEU A 784 -85.52 10.84 -31.77
C LEU A 784 -85.07 11.70 -32.92
N GLY A 785 -84.67 11.11 -34.00
CA GLY A 785 -84.86 11.59 -35.34
C GLY A 785 -83.74 12.49 -35.86
N ALA A 786 -82.82 11.90 -36.57
CA ALA A 786 -82.18 12.51 -37.71
C ALA A 786 -81.99 11.45 -38.83
N SER A 787 -82.77 11.66 -39.83
CA SER A 787 -82.85 11.02 -41.13
C SER A 787 -81.54 10.54 -41.72
N LEU A 788 -81.52 9.35 -42.22
CA LEU A 788 -80.53 8.77 -43.13
C LEU A 788 -80.34 9.68 -44.41
N ALA A 789 -79.09 10.11 -44.60
CA ALA A 789 -78.56 10.41 -45.90
C ALA A 789 -77.25 9.70 -46.13
N PRO A 790 -77.07 8.98 -47.24
CA PRO A 790 -75.84 8.17 -47.43
C PRO A 790 -74.73 9.00 -48.07
N GLY A 791 -73.55 8.80 -47.64
CA GLY A 791 -72.38 9.12 -48.46
C GLY A 791 -71.37 10.13 -47.90
N THR A 792 -70.35 9.66 -47.34
CA THR A 792 -68.94 9.97 -47.68
C THR A 792 -68.01 9.19 -46.73
N PRO A 793 -67.01 8.49 -47.23
CA PRO A 793 -66.00 7.78 -46.37
C PRO A 793 -65.08 8.76 -45.68
N PRO A 794 -64.58 8.42 -44.48
CA PRO A 794 -63.63 9.23 -43.74
C PRO A 794 -62.25 9.27 -44.44
N PRO A 795 -61.51 10.39 -44.37
CA PRO A 795 -60.21 10.48 -44.99
C PRO A 795 -59.19 9.60 -44.23
N ALA A 796 -58.27 9.01 -45.02
CA ALA A 796 -57.18 8.16 -44.52
C ALA A 796 -56.25 8.92 -43.63
N PRO A 797 -55.59 8.25 -42.61
CA PRO A 797 -54.61 8.89 -41.76
C PRO A 797 -53.30 9.22 -42.52
N THR A 798 -52.95 10.49 -42.49
CA THR A 798 -51.65 10.98 -43.00
C THR A 798 -50.47 10.40 -42.27
N ALA A 799 -49.54 9.85 -43.05
CA ALA A 799 -48.25 9.35 -42.55
C ALA A 799 -47.38 10.49 -41.95
N PRO A 800 -46.57 10.23 -40.91
CA PRO A 800 -45.64 11.22 -40.38
C PRO A 800 -44.48 11.45 -41.34
N SER A 801 -44.13 12.71 -41.59
CA SER A 801 -42.95 13.14 -42.33
C SER A 801 -41.63 12.78 -41.62
N PRO A 802 -40.55 12.48 -42.37
CA PRO A 802 -39.25 12.19 -41.78
C PRO A 802 -38.56 13.46 -41.28
N LEU A 803 -38.08 13.43 -40.05
CA LEU A 803 -37.21 14.45 -39.47
C LEU A 803 -35.89 14.48 -40.22
N GLY A 804 -35.53 15.65 -40.72
CA GLY A 804 -34.30 15.96 -41.40
C GLY A 804 -33.10 15.93 -40.45
N THR A 805 -32.01 15.43 -40.99
CA THR A 805 -30.65 15.50 -40.46
C THR A 805 -30.14 16.97 -40.47
N SER A 806 -29.59 17.43 -39.32
CA SER A 806 -28.44 18.33 -39.22
C SER A 806 -27.76 18.16 -37.86
#